data_20c68aacbb6908d688ff3c3bd4debe3e
#
_entry.id   20c68aacbb6908d688ff3c3bd4debe3e
#
_cell.length_a   1.000
_cell.length_b   1.000
_cell.length_c   1.000
_cell.angle_alpha   90.00
_cell.angle_beta   90.00
_cell.angle_gamma   90.00
#
_symmetry.space_group_name_H-M   'P 1'
#
loop_
_entity.id
_entity.type
_entity.pdbx_description
1 polymer ?
#
loop_
_entity_poly.entity_id
_entity_poly.type
_entity_poly.pdbx_seq_one_letter_code
_entity_poly.pdbx_strand_id
1 'polypeptide(L)'
;MKGEISISVRRLVEFVLRHGDIDNRHHAGADNAMQEGSRIHRMIQKRMGPEYQAEVALKMTFEEEKYFLTLEGRADGIIQMEDRVVIDEIKGTYRDPVKWKEPMPLHLAQAKCYAYIYGTQQNLSEVQVRMTYCHIPTETLRYFYLDYTMPELTAWFQGLMAAYRKWADFTWDWREIRQNSIKGLSFPFPYRDGQKELVANVYRTIYHKKKLFMEAPTGVGKTISTIYPAVQAMGQGMGEKLFYLTAKTITRTVADDTLEILREKGLHFKSVILTAKEKICFMEETECNPEYCPYAKGHYDRINDALYDLLMTEDSFSREKIEEYAAKHQVCPFEMCLDMSLFADAVICDYNYLFDPHVYLKRFFGDSVGGEYLFLIDEAHNLLERGREMYSAVLVKEDFLALRLELKKTIVSDTSGNARKSEVSGQMTLDMTGESADASILIDQTSTVFYPAENTINALSEVRHKGRRGGRSILVREGYADKMVYHLEKCNQEMLAMKRECEGCCLVEDIDSFVQPLMRLRAVMDDYLAEQEDGQLPVRDLLLDFYFEIGHFLEMYELMDENYVKYTQLGDDNSFRLKLFCVNPAANLRQCMGRGRSSILFSATFLPIQYYKKLLGGTPEDYEVYAKSVFDAEKRALFIADDVTSKYSRRSDEEYANIAAYIEEIVKNRHGNYMVFCPSYAFLYRIYAQYAERYGGEGRECLIQGESMGEVDREEFLSRFRGNDMLDLQADIAMEIEEEDSILIGFCVLGGIFSEGIDLKNDSLIGAIIVGTGLPQVCFEREILKNFFDEEGENGFDYSYRYPGMNKVLQAAGRVIRTTEDVGIIALLDERFLQGSYQRMFPREWESFEEVSLGTVAKRVERFWNEWL
;
A
#
# COMPACT_ATOMS: atom_id res chain seq x y z
N MET A 1 -6.36 -33.78 -25.08
CA MET A 1 -7.30 -33.97 -23.95
C MET A 1 -7.94 -32.62 -23.68
N LYS A 2 -9.25 -32.54 -23.54
CA LYS A 2 -9.94 -31.34 -23.11
C LYS A 2 -9.43 -30.98 -21.69
N GLY A 3 -9.11 -29.74 -21.44
CA GLY A 3 -8.74 -29.30 -20.10
C GLY A 3 -9.96 -28.95 -19.24
N GLU A 4 -9.74 -28.49 -18.02
CA GLU A 4 -10.78 -28.17 -17.05
C GLU A 4 -10.70 -26.70 -16.62
N ILE A 5 -11.87 -26.06 -16.56
CA ILE A 5 -12.08 -24.77 -15.90
C ILE A 5 -12.98 -25.04 -14.68
N SER A 6 -12.57 -24.63 -13.49
CA SER A 6 -13.37 -24.75 -12.27
C SER A 6 -13.76 -23.37 -11.74
N ILE A 7 -15.02 -23.26 -11.31
CA ILE A 7 -15.53 -22.06 -10.64
C ILE A 7 -16.43 -22.47 -9.47
N SER A 8 -16.35 -21.74 -8.36
CA SER A 8 -17.28 -21.98 -7.25
C SER A 8 -18.66 -21.37 -7.53
N VAL A 9 -19.72 -22.01 -7.01
CA VAL A 9 -21.10 -21.51 -7.11
C VAL A 9 -21.18 -20.05 -6.65
N ARG A 10 -20.55 -19.74 -5.53
CA ARG A 10 -20.54 -18.38 -4.99
C ARG A 10 -19.93 -17.37 -5.96
N ARG A 11 -18.75 -17.65 -6.49
CA ARG A 11 -18.07 -16.75 -7.46
C ARG A 11 -18.88 -16.59 -8.74
N LEU A 12 -19.46 -17.66 -9.24
CA LEU A 12 -20.32 -17.61 -10.43
C LEU A 12 -21.50 -16.66 -10.23
N VAL A 13 -22.23 -16.82 -9.13
CA VAL A 13 -23.42 -16.03 -8.81
C VAL A 13 -23.06 -14.56 -8.56
N GLU A 14 -22.05 -14.31 -7.71
CA GLU A 14 -21.59 -12.95 -7.39
C GLU A 14 -21.10 -12.22 -8.65
N PHE A 15 -20.44 -12.90 -9.57
CA PHE A 15 -19.91 -12.30 -10.79
C PHE A 15 -20.98 -12.03 -11.84
N VAL A 16 -21.86 -13.01 -12.11
CA VAL A 16 -22.83 -12.92 -13.22
C VAL A 16 -24.07 -12.11 -12.83
N LEU A 17 -24.55 -12.26 -11.59
CA LEU A 17 -25.83 -11.70 -11.14
C LEU A 17 -25.68 -10.45 -10.27
N ARG A 18 -24.47 -9.89 -10.16
CA ARG A 18 -24.29 -8.61 -9.46
C ARG A 18 -25.12 -7.51 -10.15
N HIS A 19 -25.77 -6.70 -9.37
CA HIS A 19 -26.60 -5.60 -9.85
C HIS A 19 -26.67 -4.46 -8.82
N GLY A 20 -27.06 -3.26 -9.25
CA GLY A 20 -27.27 -2.09 -8.40
C GLY A 20 -26.03 -1.21 -8.26
N ASP A 21 -25.94 -0.55 -7.14
CA ASP A 21 -25.05 0.58 -6.87
C ASP A 21 -23.84 0.18 -6.05
N ILE A 22 -22.74 0.95 -6.16
CA ILE A 22 -21.73 1.00 -5.11
C ILE A 22 -22.25 1.93 -4.03
N ASP A 23 -22.32 1.45 -2.80
CA ASP A 23 -22.70 2.25 -1.63
C ASP A 23 -21.86 1.86 -0.43
N ASN A 24 -20.90 2.73 -0.06
CA ASN A 24 -19.98 2.50 1.07
C ASN A 24 -20.58 2.95 2.42
N ARG A 25 -21.77 3.52 2.43
CA ARG A 25 -22.42 4.01 3.67
C ARG A 25 -22.83 2.88 4.62
N HIS A 26 -22.88 1.65 4.14
CA HIS A 26 -23.39 0.48 4.84
C HIS A 26 -22.34 -0.59 5.17
N HIS A 27 -21.04 -0.29 5.06
CA HIS A 27 -19.96 -1.26 5.23
C HIS A 27 -19.32 -1.23 6.64
N ALA A 28 -20.14 -1.19 7.68
CA ALA A 28 -19.66 -1.40 9.04
C ALA A 28 -19.79 -2.89 9.43
N GLY A 29 -18.72 -3.50 9.92
CA GLY A 29 -18.72 -4.85 10.49
C GLY A 29 -18.15 -5.98 9.62
N ALA A 30 -17.44 -5.67 8.52
CA ALA A 30 -16.92 -6.71 7.61
C ALA A 30 -15.75 -7.55 8.19
N ASP A 31 -15.00 -7.03 9.15
CA ASP A 31 -13.75 -7.67 9.61
C ASP A 31 -14.00 -8.97 10.41
N ASN A 32 -15.09 -9.07 11.16
CA ASN A 32 -15.48 -10.29 11.87
C ASN A 32 -16.56 -11.13 11.17
N ALA A 33 -17.05 -10.67 10.01
CA ALA A 33 -18.20 -11.31 9.35
C ALA A 33 -17.95 -12.79 9.00
N MET A 34 -16.71 -13.18 8.71
CA MET A 34 -16.39 -14.55 8.34
C MET A 34 -16.34 -15.48 9.56
N GLN A 35 -15.79 -15.02 10.69
CA GLN A 35 -15.75 -15.80 11.94
C GLN A 35 -17.15 -15.92 12.54
N GLU A 36 -17.90 -14.81 12.58
CA GLU A 36 -19.29 -14.81 13.04
C GLU A 36 -20.19 -15.65 12.11
N GLY A 37 -20.01 -15.57 10.79
CA GLY A 37 -20.69 -16.46 9.84
C GLY A 37 -20.45 -17.94 10.16
N SER A 38 -19.20 -18.32 10.37
CA SER A 38 -18.83 -19.70 10.72
C SER A 38 -19.38 -20.13 12.09
N ARG A 39 -19.47 -19.20 13.04
CA ARG A 39 -20.11 -19.44 14.35
C ARG A 39 -21.60 -19.71 14.19
N ILE A 40 -22.29 -18.85 13.43
CA ILE A 40 -23.71 -18.93 13.16
C ILE A 40 -24.07 -20.24 12.45
N HIS A 41 -23.33 -20.60 11.40
CA HIS A 41 -23.56 -21.88 10.68
C HIS A 41 -23.47 -23.07 11.64
N ARG A 42 -22.38 -23.16 12.41
CA ARG A 42 -22.21 -24.25 13.41
C ARG A 42 -23.30 -24.26 14.48
N MET A 43 -23.74 -23.10 14.94
CA MET A 43 -24.81 -22.97 15.90
C MET A 43 -26.14 -23.49 15.35
N ILE A 44 -26.53 -23.09 14.16
CA ILE A 44 -27.78 -23.49 13.51
C ILE A 44 -27.75 -24.99 13.21
N GLN A 45 -26.66 -25.45 12.54
CA GLN A 45 -26.50 -26.87 12.19
C GLN A 45 -26.60 -27.81 13.41
N LYS A 46 -26.03 -27.42 14.56
CA LYS A 46 -26.13 -28.19 15.81
C LYS A 46 -27.57 -28.32 16.39
N ARG A 47 -28.45 -27.38 16.02
CA ARG A 47 -29.85 -27.38 16.45
C ARG A 47 -30.76 -28.24 15.57
N MET A 48 -30.22 -28.74 14.44
CA MET A 48 -30.98 -29.54 13.45
C MET A 48 -31.08 -31.01 13.83
N GLY A 49 -32.11 -31.68 13.34
CA GLY A 49 -32.37 -33.10 13.57
C GLY A 49 -31.51 -34.03 12.69
N PRO A 50 -31.70 -35.36 12.81
CA PRO A 50 -30.90 -36.35 12.11
C PRO A 50 -31.14 -36.36 10.58
N GLU A 51 -32.21 -35.74 10.11
CA GLU A 51 -32.55 -35.60 8.69
C GLU A 51 -31.73 -34.50 8.00
N TYR A 52 -30.95 -33.71 8.76
CA TYR A 52 -30.14 -32.61 8.26
C TYR A 52 -28.72 -33.07 8.01
N GLN A 53 -28.29 -32.98 6.75
CA GLN A 53 -26.91 -33.22 6.35
C GLN A 53 -26.22 -31.86 6.19
N ALA A 54 -25.29 -31.53 7.11
CA ALA A 54 -24.55 -30.29 7.08
C ALA A 54 -23.36 -30.34 6.09
N GLU A 55 -23.01 -29.18 5.51
CA GLU A 55 -21.78 -28.98 4.73
C GLU A 55 -21.62 -29.96 3.55
N VAL A 56 -22.67 -30.12 2.75
CA VAL A 56 -22.70 -31.10 1.65
C VAL A 56 -21.94 -30.56 0.43
N ALA A 57 -20.84 -31.22 0.08
CA ALA A 57 -20.07 -30.89 -1.12
C ALA A 57 -20.84 -31.29 -2.39
N LEU A 58 -21.02 -30.34 -3.29
CA LEU A 58 -21.71 -30.51 -4.55
C LEU A 58 -20.79 -30.13 -5.70
N LYS A 59 -20.75 -30.96 -6.74
CA LYS A 59 -19.93 -30.73 -7.92
C LYS A 59 -20.68 -31.20 -9.16
N MET A 60 -20.66 -30.36 -10.21
CA MET A 60 -21.21 -30.72 -11.50
C MET A 60 -20.28 -30.28 -12.63
N THR A 61 -20.06 -31.16 -13.61
CA THR A 61 -19.17 -30.87 -14.73
C THR A 61 -19.98 -30.86 -16.02
N PHE A 62 -19.79 -29.84 -16.82
CA PHE A 62 -20.40 -29.65 -18.14
C PHE A 62 -19.32 -29.86 -19.20
N GLU A 63 -19.63 -30.61 -20.22
CA GLU A 63 -18.75 -30.81 -21.36
C GLU A 63 -19.03 -29.69 -22.38
N GLU A 64 -18.08 -28.82 -22.58
CA GLU A 64 -18.06 -27.81 -23.62
C GLU A 64 -17.22 -28.28 -24.81
N GLU A 65 -17.26 -27.58 -25.93
CA GLU A 65 -16.54 -27.98 -27.14
C GLU A 65 -15.02 -28.14 -26.91
N LYS A 66 -14.42 -27.20 -26.20
CA LYS A 66 -12.97 -27.09 -25.99
C LYS A 66 -12.49 -27.60 -24.62
N TYR A 67 -13.32 -27.51 -23.58
CA TYR A 67 -12.96 -27.78 -22.18
C TYR A 67 -14.10 -28.42 -21.39
N PHE A 68 -13.81 -28.88 -20.19
CA PHE A 68 -14.80 -29.22 -19.16
C PHE A 68 -14.97 -28.04 -18.21
N LEU A 69 -16.21 -27.59 -18.02
CA LEU A 69 -16.53 -26.54 -17.04
C LEU A 69 -17.07 -27.18 -15.77
N THR A 70 -16.32 -27.07 -14.68
CA THR A 70 -16.69 -27.66 -13.39
C THR A 70 -17.20 -26.59 -12.47
N LEU A 71 -18.44 -26.75 -12.02
CA LEU A 71 -19.05 -25.92 -10.96
C LEU A 71 -19.02 -26.70 -9.66
N GLU A 72 -18.47 -26.11 -8.61
CA GLU A 72 -18.35 -26.75 -7.32
C GLU A 72 -18.74 -25.81 -6.18
N GLY A 73 -19.21 -26.39 -5.07
CA GLY A 73 -19.56 -25.62 -3.88
C GLY A 73 -19.97 -26.53 -2.75
N ARG A 74 -20.39 -25.92 -1.67
CA ARG A 74 -20.80 -26.62 -0.46
C ARG A 74 -22.11 -26.01 -0.01
N ALA A 75 -23.21 -26.81 -0.03
CA ALA A 75 -24.48 -26.39 0.54
C ALA A 75 -24.38 -26.42 2.06
N ASP A 76 -24.89 -25.41 2.76
CA ASP A 76 -24.84 -25.33 4.21
C ASP A 76 -25.61 -26.47 4.87
N GLY A 77 -26.71 -26.90 4.23
CA GLY A 77 -27.46 -28.06 4.67
C GLY A 77 -28.41 -28.63 3.63
N ILE A 78 -28.68 -29.94 3.75
CA ILE A 78 -29.69 -30.62 2.99
C ILE A 78 -30.57 -31.40 3.97
N ILE A 79 -31.90 -31.15 3.92
CA ILE A 79 -32.87 -31.87 4.71
C ILE A 79 -33.57 -32.90 3.79
N GLN A 80 -33.49 -34.15 4.19
CA GLN A 80 -34.15 -35.23 3.48
C GLN A 80 -35.40 -35.70 4.28
N MET A 81 -36.57 -35.45 3.74
CA MET A 81 -37.84 -35.92 4.28
C MET A 81 -38.39 -37.03 3.38
N GLU A 82 -39.40 -37.80 3.84
CA GLU A 82 -40.00 -38.87 3.09
C GLU A 82 -40.63 -38.38 1.76
N ASP A 83 -41.16 -37.15 1.75
CA ASP A 83 -41.93 -36.58 0.62
C ASP A 83 -41.21 -35.44 -0.11
N ARG A 84 -40.09 -34.92 0.43
CA ARG A 84 -39.40 -33.79 -0.17
C ARG A 84 -37.95 -33.66 0.27
N VAL A 85 -37.20 -32.92 -0.55
CA VAL A 85 -35.83 -32.49 -0.25
C VAL A 85 -35.77 -30.96 -0.10
N VAL A 86 -35.12 -30.49 0.92
CA VAL A 86 -34.94 -29.04 1.16
C VAL A 86 -33.44 -28.72 1.17
N ILE A 87 -33.03 -27.77 0.33
CA ILE A 87 -31.69 -27.19 0.35
C ILE A 87 -31.73 -25.97 1.27
N ASP A 88 -30.88 -25.98 2.31
CA ASP A 88 -30.79 -24.89 3.28
C ASP A 88 -29.53 -24.06 3.05
N GLU A 89 -29.71 -22.76 2.90
CA GLU A 89 -28.63 -21.79 2.79
C GLU A 89 -28.72 -20.83 3.98
N ILE A 90 -27.64 -20.76 4.78
CA ILE A 90 -27.58 -20.00 6.03
C ILE A 90 -26.80 -18.72 5.83
N LYS A 91 -27.33 -17.59 6.28
CA LYS A 91 -26.68 -16.29 6.23
C LYS A 91 -26.82 -15.56 7.54
N GLY A 92 -25.69 -15.16 8.12
CA GLY A 92 -25.67 -14.18 9.21
C GLY A 92 -25.88 -12.76 8.68
N THR A 93 -26.58 -11.93 9.42
CA THR A 93 -26.82 -10.53 9.08
C THR A 93 -26.90 -9.67 10.33
N TYR A 94 -26.40 -8.45 10.24
CA TYR A 94 -26.58 -7.43 11.28
C TYR A 94 -27.90 -6.66 11.11
N ARG A 95 -28.54 -6.73 9.93
CA ARG A 95 -29.86 -6.16 9.70
C ARG A 95 -30.93 -7.11 10.24
N ASP A 96 -31.99 -6.57 10.86
CA ASP A 96 -33.08 -7.38 11.38
C ASP A 96 -33.82 -8.11 10.25
N PRO A 97 -33.62 -9.44 10.09
CA PRO A 97 -34.21 -10.20 9.00
C PRO A 97 -35.72 -10.42 9.17
N VAL A 98 -36.29 -10.14 10.35
CA VAL A 98 -37.72 -10.26 10.59
C VAL A 98 -38.51 -9.25 9.75
N LYS A 99 -37.92 -8.09 9.47
CA LYS A 99 -38.54 -7.04 8.63
C LYS A 99 -38.54 -7.37 7.12
N TRP A 100 -37.77 -8.37 6.68
CA TRP A 100 -37.66 -8.69 5.27
C TRP A 100 -38.88 -9.43 4.75
N LYS A 101 -39.33 -9.07 3.56
CA LYS A 101 -40.46 -9.69 2.88
C LYS A 101 -40.05 -10.87 2.01
N GLU A 102 -38.84 -10.81 1.46
CA GLU A 102 -38.26 -11.79 0.54
C GLU A 102 -36.75 -11.95 0.80
N PRO A 103 -36.15 -13.08 0.41
CA PRO A 103 -34.73 -13.29 0.58
C PRO A 103 -33.91 -12.42 -0.39
N MET A 104 -32.64 -12.15 -0.03
CA MET A 104 -31.72 -11.44 -0.92
C MET A 104 -31.48 -12.23 -2.21
N PRO A 105 -31.58 -11.60 -3.40
CA PRO A 105 -31.51 -12.30 -4.69
C PRO A 105 -30.24 -13.11 -4.91
N LEU A 106 -29.05 -12.59 -4.54
CA LEU A 106 -27.76 -13.28 -4.68
C LEU A 106 -27.66 -14.52 -3.78
N HIS A 107 -28.14 -14.42 -2.54
CA HIS A 107 -28.17 -15.57 -1.64
C HIS A 107 -29.11 -16.66 -2.13
N LEU A 108 -30.29 -16.25 -2.61
CA LEU A 108 -31.25 -17.18 -3.19
C LEU A 108 -30.70 -17.84 -4.47
N ALA A 109 -29.96 -17.10 -5.30
CA ALA A 109 -29.33 -17.65 -6.51
C ALA A 109 -28.30 -18.72 -6.16
N GLN A 110 -27.52 -18.54 -5.10
CA GLN A 110 -26.59 -19.54 -4.60
C GLN A 110 -27.32 -20.84 -4.20
N ALA A 111 -28.41 -20.72 -3.43
CA ALA A 111 -29.23 -21.86 -3.02
C ALA A 111 -29.90 -22.55 -4.20
N LYS A 112 -30.35 -21.81 -5.22
CA LYS A 112 -30.92 -22.37 -6.47
C LYS A 112 -29.88 -23.16 -7.27
N CYS A 113 -28.62 -22.74 -7.30
CA CYS A 113 -27.53 -23.52 -7.90
C CYS A 113 -27.39 -24.90 -7.20
N TYR A 114 -27.36 -24.89 -5.86
CA TYR A 114 -27.26 -26.13 -5.08
C TYR A 114 -28.49 -26.99 -5.28
N ALA A 115 -29.69 -26.42 -5.31
CA ALA A 115 -30.94 -27.14 -5.60
C ALA A 115 -30.92 -27.78 -6.98
N TYR A 116 -30.46 -27.10 -8.01
CA TYR A 116 -30.30 -27.62 -9.36
C TYR A 116 -29.31 -28.79 -9.40
N ILE A 117 -28.10 -28.63 -8.83
CA ILE A 117 -27.06 -29.65 -8.83
C ILE A 117 -27.55 -30.91 -8.12
N TYR A 118 -28.06 -30.76 -6.90
CA TYR A 118 -28.53 -31.89 -6.09
C TYR A 118 -29.77 -32.55 -6.71
N GLY A 119 -30.76 -31.77 -7.13
CA GLY A 119 -31.97 -32.26 -7.77
C GLY A 119 -31.69 -33.07 -9.05
N THR A 120 -30.74 -32.62 -9.87
CA THR A 120 -30.27 -33.32 -11.05
C THR A 120 -29.58 -34.63 -10.69
N GLN A 121 -28.71 -34.65 -9.70
CA GLN A 121 -27.97 -35.84 -9.27
C GLN A 121 -28.87 -36.93 -8.65
N GLN A 122 -29.96 -36.51 -8.00
CA GLN A 122 -30.91 -37.37 -7.34
C GLN A 122 -32.17 -37.70 -8.22
N ASN A 123 -32.23 -37.15 -9.43
CA ASN A 123 -33.37 -37.26 -10.34
C ASN A 123 -34.72 -36.86 -9.69
N LEU A 124 -34.72 -35.75 -8.96
CA LEU A 124 -35.91 -35.21 -8.33
C LEU A 124 -36.79 -34.47 -9.34
N SER A 125 -38.11 -34.41 -9.08
CA SER A 125 -39.05 -33.62 -9.85
C SER A 125 -39.18 -32.19 -9.37
N GLU A 126 -38.96 -31.99 -8.07
CA GLU A 126 -39.04 -30.70 -7.38
C GLU A 126 -38.07 -30.65 -6.21
N VAL A 127 -37.67 -29.46 -5.81
CA VAL A 127 -36.79 -29.20 -4.68
C VAL A 127 -37.25 -27.93 -3.97
N GLN A 128 -37.37 -27.99 -2.65
CA GLN A 128 -37.63 -26.80 -1.85
C GLN A 128 -36.29 -26.13 -1.44
N VAL A 129 -36.24 -24.83 -1.52
CA VAL A 129 -35.12 -23.99 -0.98
C VAL A 129 -35.57 -23.36 0.32
N ARG A 130 -34.78 -23.50 1.36
CA ARG A 130 -34.92 -22.77 2.61
C ARG A 130 -33.77 -21.76 2.73
N MET A 131 -34.12 -20.48 2.80
CA MET A 131 -33.16 -19.43 3.16
C MET A 131 -33.25 -19.18 4.66
N THR A 132 -32.17 -19.42 5.38
CA THR A 132 -32.07 -19.24 6.84
C THR A 132 -31.23 -18.03 7.15
N TYR A 133 -31.87 -16.93 7.56
CA TYR A 133 -31.20 -15.72 8.02
C TYR A 133 -31.14 -15.68 9.53
N CYS A 134 -29.95 -15.38 10.07
CA CYS A 134 -29.72 -15.19 11.50
C CYS A 134 -29.28 -13.76 11.78
N HIS A 135 -30.02 -13.05 12.60
CA HIS A 135 -29.59 -11.76 13.13
C HIS A 135 -28.44 -11.96 14.12
N ILE A 136 -27.24 -11.53 13.78
CA ILE A 136 -26.01 -11.82 14.53
C ILE A 136 -26.11 -11.37 16.01
N PRO A 137 -26.57 -10.13 16.34
CA PRO A 137 -26.63 -9.68 17.73
C PRO A 137 -27.63 -10.40 18.61
N THR A 138 -28.78 -10.81 18.05
CA THR A 138 -29.89 -11.40 18.87
C THR A 138 -30.09 -12.88 18.63
N GLU A 139 -29.36 -13.48 17.68
CA GLU A 139 -29.52 -14.85 17.19
C GLU A 139 -30.96 -15.20 16.74
N THR A 140 -31.75 -14.17 16.43
CA THR A 140 -33.11 -14.36 15.90
C THR A 140 -33.06 -14.92 14.49
N LEU A 141 -33.86 -15.97 14.23
CA LEU A 141 -33.91 -16.66 12.95
C LEU A 141 -35.11 -16.24 12.12
N ARG A 142 -34.91 -16.05 10.82
CA ARG A 142 -35.97 -15.87 9.83
C ARG A 142 -35.79 -16.89 8.72
N TYR A 143 -36.87 -17.59 8.39
CA TYR A 143 -36.88 -18.59 7.32
C TYR A 143 -37.76 -18.13 6.17
N PHE A 144 -37.29 -18.38 4.93
CA PHE A 144 -38.05 -18.27 3.71
C PHE A 144 -38.02 -19.63 3.02
N TYR A 145 -39.20 -20.13 2.65
CA TYR A 145 -39.36 -21.41 1.93
C TYR A 145 -39.87 -21.11 0.53
N LEU A 146 -39.21 -21.65 -0.48
CA LEU A 146 -39.53 -21.47 -1.88
C LEU A 146 -39.46 -22.83 -2.58
N ASP A 147 -40.55 -23.19 -3.25
CA ASP A 147 -40.65 -24.44 -3.99
C ASP A 147 -40.29 -24.22 -5.46
N TYR A 148 -39.49 -25.08 -6.01
CA TYR A 148 -39.07 -25.03 -7.39
C TYR A 148 -39.23 -26.41 -8.06
N THR A 149 -39.79 -26.40 -9.25
CA THR A 149 -39.75 -27.59 -10.12
C THR A 149 -38.39 -27.67 -10.82
N MET A 150 -37.95 -28.90 -11.13
CA MET A 150 -36.69 -29.09 -11.84
C MET A 150 -36.65 -28.41 -13.23
N PRO A 151 -37.75 -28.39 -14.01
CA PRO A 151 -37.78 -27.61 -15.25
C PRO A 151 -37.51 -26.10 -15.05
N GLU A 152 -38.10 -25.49 -14.00
CA GLU A 152 -37.87 -24.07 -13.66
C GLU A 152 -36.40 -23.83 -13.27
N LEU A 153 -35.85 -24.66 -12.38
CA LEU A 153 -34.44 -24.59 -11.99
C LEU A 153 -33.51 -24.77 -13.18
N THR A 154 -33.84 -25.73 -14.08
CA THR A 154 -33.04 -25.97 -15.28
C THR A 154 -33.02 -24.77 -16.21
N ALA A 155 -34.18 -24.18 -16.50
CA ALA A 155 -34.26 -23.01 -17.38
C ALA A 155 -33.49 -21.80 -16.78
N TRP A 156 -33.64 -21.57 -15.49
CA TRP A 156 -32.92 -20.50 -14.79
C TRP A 156 -31.43 -20.74 -14.81
N PHE A 157 -30.99 -21.95 -14.45
CA PHE A 157 -29.57 -22.33 -14.41
C PHE A 157 -28.90 -22.27 -15.77
N GLN A 158 -29.61 -22.73 -16.84
CA GLN A 158 -29.11 -22.59 -18.20
C GLN A 158 -28.91 -21.12 -18.60
N GLY A 159 -29.80 -20.24 -18.19
CA GLY A 159 -29.62 -18.80 -18.37
C GLY A 159 -28.38 -18.24 -17.67
N LEU A 160 -28.13 -18.64 -16.42
CA LEU A 160 -26.95 -18.26 -15.67
C LEU A 160 -25.67 -18.76 -16.36
N MET A 161 -25.65 -20.03 -16.79
CA MET A 161 -24.50 -20.61 -17.46
C MET A 161 -24.26 -19.99 -18.84
N ALA A 162 -25.29 -19.67 -19.61
CA ALA A 162 -25.16 -18.95 -20.87
C ALA A 162 -24.53 -17.59 -20.72
N ALA A 163 -24.88 -16.85 -19.66
CA ALA A 163 -24.27 -15.54 -19.34
C ALA A 163 -22.78 -15.65 -18.93
N TYR A 164 -22.39 -16.75 -18.27
CA TYR A 164 -21.01 -17.00 -17.88
C TYR A 164 -20.14 -17.54 -19.02
N ARG A 165 -20.71 -18.26 -19.98
CA ARG A 165 -19.96 -18.98 -21.04
C ARG A 165 -18.98 -18.11 -21.78
N LYS A 166 -19.33 -16.88 -22.16
CA LYS A 166 -18.42 -15.94 -22.85
C LYS A 166 -17.11 -15.70 -22.08
N TRP A 167 -17.16 -15.73 -20.74
CA TRP A 167 -16.00 -15.54 -19.87
C TRP A 167 -15.14 -16.80 -19.75
N ALA A 168 -15.79 -17.95 -19.69
CA ALA A 168 -15.09 -19.24 -19.69
C ALA A 168 -14.40 -19.50 -21.04
N ASP A 169 -15.05 -19.19 -22.14
CA ASP A 169 -14.48 -19.30 -23.51
C ASP A 169 -13.27 -18.37 -23.65
N PHE A 170 -13.40 -17.10 -23.21
CA PHE A 170 -12.28 -16.16 -23.18
C PHE A 170 -11.12 -16.70 -22.35
N THR A 171 -11.37 -17.16 -21.14
CA THR A 171 -10.33 -17.65 -20.21
C THR A 171 -9.58 -18.84 -20.83
N TRP A 172 -10.29 -19.72 -21.50
CA TRP A 172 -9.71 -20.88 -22.19
C TRP A 172 -8.85 -20.47 -23.39
N ASP A 173 -9.42 -19.69 -24.30
CA ASP A 173 -8.75 -19.27 -25.53
C ASP A 173 -7.55 -18.38 -25.23
N TRP A 174 -7.69 -17.46 -24.27
CA TRP A 174 -6.59 -16.61 -23.83
C TRP A 174 -5.43 -17.40 -23.25
N ARG A 175 -5.73 -18.42 -22.43
CA ARG A 175 -4.71 -19.30 -21.86
C ARG A 175 -3.88 -19.97 -22.96
N GLU A 176 -4.49 -20.46 -24.02
CA GLU A 176 -3.80 -21.08 -25.16
C GLU A 176 -2.95 -20.04 -25.93
N ILE A 177 -3.52 -18.89 -26.24
CA ILE A 177 -2.83 -17.78 -26.93
C ILE A 177 -1.59 -17.38 -26.13
N ARG A 178 -1.76 -17.10 -24.85
CA ARG A 178 -0.67 -16.73 -23.95
C ARG A 178 0.43 -17.80 -23.92
N GLN A 179 0.09 -19.05 -23.66
CA GLN A 179 1.06 -20.13 -23.55
C GLN A 179 1.82 -20.37 -24.85
N ASN A 180 1.17 -20.22 -25.98
CA ASN A 180 1.82 -20.38 -27.28
C ASN A 180 2.76 -19.20 -27.60
N SER A 181 2.39 -17.98 -27.24
CA SER A 181 3.22 -16.80 -27.41
C SER A 181 4.50 -16.84 -26.57
N ILE A 182 4.41 -17.35 -25.33
CA ILE A 182 5.57 -17.47 -24.43
C ILE A 182 6.59 -18.49 -24.96
N LYS A 183 6.15 -19.60 -25.57
CA LYS A 183 7.06 -20.64 -26.08
C LYS A 183 8.05 -20.13 -27.12
N GLY A 184 7.65 -19.15 -27.94
CA GLY A 184 8.48 -18.54 -28.98
C GLY A 184 9.27 -17.32 -28.51
N LEU A 185 9.04 -16.86 -27.29
CA LEU A 185 9.61 -15.61 -26.79
C LEU A 185 11.09 -15.76 -26.43
N SER A 186 11.95 -14.96 -27.08
CA SER A 186 13.36 -14.81 -26.72
C SER A 186 13.59 -13.56 -25.88
N PHE A 187 14.74 -13.50 -25.20
CA PHE A 187 15.15 -12.28 -24.50
C PHE A 187 15.27 -11.12 -25.50
N PRO A 188 14.68 -9.94 -25.26
CA PRO A 188 14.48 -8.93 -26.29
C PRO A 188 15.73 -8.19 -26.71
N PHE A 189 16.81 -8.27 -25.91
CA PHE A 189 18.06 -7.54 -26.12
C PHE A 189 19.28 -8.48 -26.12
N PRO A 190 20.44 -8.04 -26.64
CA PRO A 190 21.71 -8.72 -26.32
C PRO A 190 21.93 -8.71 -24.80
N TYR A 191 22.31 -9.88 -24.25
CA TYR A 191 22.60 -9.95 -22.81
C TYR A 191 23.81 -9.09 -22.44
N ARG A 192 23.65 -8.29 -21.41
CA ARG A 192 24.77 -7.61 -20.74
C ARG A 192 25.56 -8.61 -19.90
N ASP A 193 26.80 -8.26 -19.51
CA ASP A 193 27.64 -9.10 -18.66
C ASP A 193 26.88 -9.42 -17.34
N GLY A 194 26.90 -10.69 -16.92
CA GLY A 194 26.16 -11.18 -15.74
C GLY A 194 24.64 -11.28 -15.86
N GLN A 195 24.00 -10.60 -16.84
CA GLN A 195 22.53 -10.55 -16.95
C GLN A 195 21.90 -11.93 -17.22
N LYS A 196 22.54 -12.76 -18.03
CA LYS A 196 22.07 -14.13 -18.29
C LYS A 196 22.03 -14.99 -17.02
N GLU A 197 22.98 -14.76 -16.13
CA GLU A 197 23.05 -15.44 -14.84
C GLU A 197 21.92 -14.99 -13.92
N LEU A 198 21.61 -13.69 -13.90
CA LEU A 198 20.44 -13.14 -13.16
C LEU A 198 19.14 -13.78 -13.61
N VAL A 199 18.89 -13.80 -14.93
CA VAL A 199 17.71 -14.44 -15.54
C VAL A 199 17.62 -15.92 -15.11
N ALA A 200 18.74 -16.64 -15.15
CA ALA A 200 18.80 -18.05 -14.75
C ALA A 200 18.52 -18.25 -13.26
N ASN A 201 19.03 -17.37 -12.40
CA ASN A 201 18.79 -17.43 -10.95
C ASN A 201 17.34 -17.15 -10.59
N VAL A 202 16.69 -16.16 -11.21
CA VAL A 202 15.26 -15.89 -11.05
C VAL A 202 14.42 -17.11 -11.47
N TYR A 203 14.69 -17.65 -12.67
CA TYR A 203 13.97 -18.84 -13.17
C TYR A 203 14.16 -20.05 -12.24
N ARG A 204 15.39 -20.31 -11.79
CA ARG A 204 15.72 -21.41 -10.85
C ARG A 204 14.99 -21.23 -9.51
N THR A 205 14.89 -20.00 -9.02
CA THR A 205 14.18 -19.67 -7.77
C THR A 205 12.70 -20.01 -7.87
N ILE A 206 12.06 -19.64 -8.99
CA ILE A 206 10.67 -19.96 -9.26
C ILE A 206 10.46 -21.48 -9.38
N TYR A 207 11.38 -22.17 -10.05
CA TYR A 207 11.34 -23.63 -10.19
C TYR A 207 11.37 -24.32 -8.83
N HIS A 208 12.25 -23.87 -7.92
CA HIS A 208 12.41 -24.47 -6.58
C HIS A 208 11.41 -23.95 -5.55
N LYS A 209 10.48 -23.06 -5.91
CA LYS A 209 9.49 -22.46 -4.98
C LYS A 209 10.16 -21.78 -3.77
N LYS A 210 11.25 -21.06 -4.00
CA LYS A 210 12.02 -20.34 -2.98
C LYS A 210 11.84 -18.83 -3.09
N LYS A 211 12.48 -18.10 -2.17
CA LYS A 211 12.67 -16.65 -2.29
C LYS A 211 14.08 -16.34 -2.78
N LEU A 212 14.21 -15.25 -3.50
CA LEU A 212 15.49 -14.70 -3.96
C LEU A 212 15.64 -13.28 -3.41
N PHE A 213 16.76 -13.03 -2.78
CA PHE A 213 17.21 -11.69 -2.39
C PHE A 213 18.33 -11.29 -3.35
N MET A 214 18.07 -10.27 -4.17
CA MET A 214 18.98 -9.89 -5.25
C MET A 214 19.45 -8.45 -5.06
N GLU A 215 20.72 -8.28 -4.77
CA GLU A 215 21.39 -7.00 -4.89
C GLU A 215 21.79 -6.83 -6.35
N ALA A 216 21.30 -5.80 -7.01
CA ALA A 216 21.54 -5.56 -8.42
C ALA A 216 21.71 -4.06 -8.66
N PRO A 217 22.92 -3.60 -9.02
CA PRO A 217 23.19 -2.21 -9.33
C PRO A 217 22.27 -1.63 -10.41
N THR A 218 22.21 -0.31 -10.49
CA THR A 218 21.50 0.36 -11.59
C THR A 218 22.10 -0.06 -12.94
N GLY A 219 21.32 -0.01 -14.02
CA GLY A 219 21.83 -0.30 -15.37
C GLY A 219 21.92 -1.78 -15.76
N VAL A 220 21.90 -2.74 -14.82
CA VAL A 220 21.93 -4.17 -15.14
C VAL A 220 20.64 -4.70 -15.78
N GLY A 221 19.61 -3.88 -15.88
CA GLY A 221 18.31 -4.27 -16.43
C GLY A 221 17.51 -5.16 -15.47
N LYS A 222 17.39 -4.75 -14.20
CA LYS A 222 16.65 -5.48 -13.15
C LYS A 222 15.26 -5.92 -13.59
N THR A 223 14.47 -5.00 -14.10
CA THR A 223 13.07 -5.20 -14.45
C THR A 223 12.90 -6.30 -15.50
N ILE A 224 13.60 -6.22 -16.62
CA ILE A 224 13.52 -7.23 -17.67
C ILE A 224 14.13 -8.57 -17.23
N SER A 225 15.19 -8.54 -16.39
CA SER A 225 15.84 -9.74 -15.87
C SER A 225 15.01 -10.48 -14.81
N THR A 226 13.94 -9.85 -14.30
CA THR A 226 12.99 -10.47 -13.38
C THR A 226 11.66 -10.83 -14.08
N ILE A 227 11.12 -9.94 -14.91
CA ILE A 227 9.85 -10.16 -15.63
C ILE A 227 10.01 -11.29 -16.68
N TYR A 228 11.03 -11.24 -17.54
CA TYR A 228 11.19 -12.23 -18.61
C TYR A 228 11.27 -13.67 -18.09
N PRO A 229 12.12 -14.02 -17.11
CA PRO A 229 12.16 -15.39 -16.59
C PRO A 229 10.90 -15.78 -15.82
N ALA A 230 10.19 -14.85 -15.20
CA ALA A 230 8.88 -15.11 -14.58
C ALA A 230 7.82 -15.48 -15.63
N VAL A 231 7.75 -14.71 -16.73
CA VAL A 231 6.88 -15.02 -17.88
C VAL A 231 7.25 -16.40 -18.48
N GLN A 232 8.54 -16.70 -18.66
CA GLN A 232 9.00 -18.00 -19.14
C GLN A 232 8.57 -19.14 -18.20
N ALA A 233 8.66 -18.94 -16.91
CA ALA A 233 8.21 -19.90 -15.90
C ALA A 233 6.70 -20.14 -15.98
N MET A 234 5.90 -19.09 -16.18
CA MET A 234 4.46 -19.18 -16.42
C MET A 234 4.16 -20.00 -17.69
N GLY A 235 4.95 -19.84 -18.75
CA GLY A 235 4.87 -20.64 -19.97
C GLY A 235 5.08 -22.14 -19.75
N GLN A 236 5.79 -22.52 -18.68
CA GLN A 236 5.99 -23.92 -18.25
C GLN A 236 4.99 -24.37 -17.17
N GLY A 237 3.97 -23.57 -16.89
CA GLY A 237 2.97 -23.87 -15.85
C GLY A 237 3.45 -23.67 -14.42
N MET A 238 4.55 -22.92 -14.22
CA MET A 238 5.12 -22.63 -12.90
C MET A 238 4.64 -21.27 -12.37
N GLY A 239 3.44 -20.87 -12.72
CA GLY A 239 2.81 -19.64 -12.24
C GLY A 239 1.52 -19.36 -12.99
N GLU A 240 0.52 -18.86 -12.29
CA GLU A 240 -0.78 -18.50 -12.86
C GLU A 240 -0.87 -17.01 -13.15
N LYS A 241 -0.31 -16.19 -12.24
CA LYS A 241 -0.38 -14.74 -12.29
C LYS A 241 0.90 -14.14 -11.70
N LEU A 242 1.34 -13.05 -12.30
CA LEU A 242 2.48 -12.25 -11.86
C LEU A 242 1.99 -11.03 -11.08
N PHE A 243 2.56 -10.77 -9.91
CA PHE A 243 2.39 -9.52 -9.18
C PHE A 243 3.73 -8.78 -9.14
N TYR A 244 3.76 -7.61 -9.77
CA TYR A 244 4.90 -6.71 -9.71
C TYR A 244 4.62 -5.61 -8.68
N LEU A 245 5.36 -5.65 -7.57
CA LEU A 245 5.08 -4.85 -6.38
C LEU A 245 6.14 -3.76 -6.22
N THR A 246 5.73 -2.51 -6.13
CA THR A 246 6.64 -1.37 -5.96
C THR A 246 5.95 -0.17 -5.32
N ALA A 247 6.67 0.57 -4.47
CA ALA A 247 6.15 1.76 -3.81
C ALA A 247 6.07 3.00 -4.72
N LYS A 248 6.74 3.00 -5.89
CA LYS A 248 6.93 4.21 -6.70
C LYS A 248 6.18 4.14 -8.03
N THR A 249 5.53 5.24 -8.42
CA THR A 249 4.80 5.35 -9.69
C THR A 249 5.72 5.14 -10.90
N ILE A 250 6.93 5.74 -10.90
CA ILE A 250 7.90 5.62 -12.00
C ILE A 250 8.30 4.15 -12.25
N THR A 251 8.51 3.37 -11.21
CA THR A 251 8.86 1.95 -11.37
C THR A 251 7.71 1.10 -11.87
N ARG A 252 6.45 1.52 -11.66
CA ARG A 252 5.26 0.89 -12.26
C ARG A 252 5.25 1.07 -13.77
N THR A 253 5.53 2.29 -14.24
CA THR A 253 5.65 2.59 -15.68
C THR A 253 6.76 1.75 -16.33
N VAL A 254 7.93 1.67 -15.71
CA VAL A 254 9.05 0.86 -16.23
C VAL A 254 8.69 -0.64 -16.32
N ALA A 255 7.88 -1.16 -15.41
CA ALA A 255 7.40 -2.54 -15.46
C ALA A 255 6.43 -2.77 -16.63
N ASP A 256 5.51 -1.85 -16.86
CA ASP A 256 4.55 -1.92 -17.98
C ASP A 256 5.26 -1.75 -19.34
N ASP A 257 6.18 -0.78 -19.44
CA ASP A 257 7.03 -0.59 -20.64
C ASP A 257 7.85 -1.85 -20.96
N THR A 258 8.32 -2.54 -19.91
CA THR A 258 9.05 -3.82 -20.09
C THR A 258 8.12 -4.90 -20.64
N LEU A 259 6.88 -4.96 -20.21
CA LEU A 259 5.87 -5.89 -20.78
C LEU A 259 5.53 -5.49 -22.23
N GLU A 260 5.47 -4.19 -22.53
CA GLU A 260 5.22 -3.71 -23.89
C GLU A 260 6.34 -4.11 -24.86
N ILE A 261 7.59 -3.94 -24.45
CA ILE A 261 8.74 -4.44 -25.22
C ILE A 261 8.62 -5.95 -25.52
N LEU A 262 8.13 -6.73 -24.56
CA LEU A 262 7.91 -8.17 -24.77
C LEU A 262 6.71 -8.43 -25.69
N ARG A 263 5.64 -7.62 -25.64
CA ARG A 263 4.49 -7.70 -26.57
C ARG A 263 4.92 -7.38 -28.01
N GLU A 264 5.75 -6.37 -28.21
CA GLU A 264 6.35 -6.08 -29.54
C GLU A 264 7.18 -7.26 -30.10
N LYS A 265 7.71 -8.12 -29.23
CA LYS A 265 8.39 -9.37 -29.62
C LYS A 265 7.46 -10.56 -29.78
N GLY A 266 6.15 -10.35 -29.75
CA GLY A 266 5.12 -11.36 -29.99
C GLY A 266 4.55 -12.03 -28.75
N LEU A 267 4.78 -11.48 -27.55
CA LEU A 267 4.14 -11.95 -26.33
C LEU A 267 2.68 -11.47 -26.30
N HIS A 268 1.74 -12.38 -26.07
CA HIS A 268 0.36 -12.05 -25.69
C HIS A 268 0.21 -12.20 -24.18
N PHE A 269 0.06 -11.06 -23.49
CA PHE A 269 0.08 -11.03 -22.05
C PHE A 269 -0.64 -9.78 -21.54
N LYS A 270 -1.70 -9.97 -20.77
CA LYS A 270 -2.49 -8.86 -20.24
C LYS A 270 -1.94 -8.34 -18.92
N SER A 271 -1.77 -7.04 -18.82
CA SER A 271 -1.32 -6.37 -17.59
C SER A 271 -2.29 -5.31 -17.11
N VAL A 272 -2.39 -5.12 -15.79
CA VAL A 272 -3.14 -4.05 -15.16
C VAL A 272 -2.26 -3.29 -14.16
N ILE A 273 -2.37 -1.95 -14.20
CA ILE A 273 -1.72 -1.08 -13.22
C ILE A 273 -2.77 -0.64 -12.20
N LEU A 274 -2.71 -1.18 -10.98
CA LEU A 274 -3.61 -0.74 -9.91
C LEU A 274 -3.25 0.67 -9.45
N THR A 275 -4.19 1.58 -9.65
CA THR A 275 -4.07 2.97 -9.24
C THR A 275 -4.90 3.22 -7.98
N ALA A 276 -4.35 3.98 -7.04
CA ALA A 276 -5.06 4.34 -5.81
C ALA A 276 -6.35 5.11 -6.12
N LYS A 277 -7.35 4.91 -5.28
CA LYS A 277 -8.71 5.43 -5.49
C LYS A 277 -8.73 6.94 -5.68
N GLU A 278 -7.99 7.66 -4.86
CA GLU A 278 -7.91 9.13 -4.87
C GLU A 278 -7.29 9.67 -6.17
N LYS A 279 -6.48 8.84 -6.85
CA LYS A 279 -5.80 9.24 -8.10
C LYS A 279 -6.58 8.91 -9.37
N ILE A 280 -7.51 7.94 -9.32
CA ILE A 280 -8.27 7.48 -10.48
C ILE A 280 -9.75 7.88 -10.42
N CYS A 281 -10.24 8.37 -9.27
CA CYS A 281 -11.61 8.80 -9.10
C CYS A 281 -11.91 10.02 -9.98
N PHE A 282 -13.06 10.00 -10.67
CA PHE A 282 -13.53 11.13 -11.48
C PHE A 282 -14.18 12.26 -10.66
N MET A 283 -14.43 12.00 -9.38
CA MET A 283 -15.06 12.96 -8.47
C MET A 283 -14.00 13.70 -7.67
N GLU A 284 -14.28 14.94 -7.29
CA GLU A 284 -13.40 15.74 -6.43
C GLU A 284 -13.24 15.12 -5.03
N GLU A 285 -14.35 14.56 -4.50
CA GLU A 285 -14.34 13.82 -3.24
C GLU A 285 -14.68 12.35 -3.48
N THR A 286 -14.05 11.44 -2.74
CA THR A 286 -14.22 9.99 -2.90
C THR A 286 -15.46 9.45 -2.17
N GLU A 287 -16.58 10.12 -2.26
CA GLU A 287 -17.85 9.66 -1.71
C GLU A 287 -18.53 8.63 -2.64
N CYS A 288 -18.39 7.34 -2.28
CA CYS A 288 -18.89 6.25 -3.11
C CYS A 288 -20.31 5.84 -2.72
N ASN A 289 -21.28 6.64 -3.14
CA ASN A 289 -22.70 6.35 -2.97
C ASN A 289 -23.51 6.82 -4.20
N PRO A 290 -24.69 6.25 -4.46
CA PRO A 290 -25.47 6.55 -5.67
C PRO A 290 -26.10 7.95 -5.71
N GLU A 291 -26.12 8.67 -4.61
CA GLU A 291 -26.67 10.03 -4.52
C GLU A 291 -25.64 11.06 -4.95
N TYR A 292 -24.36 10.85 -4.60
CA TYR A 292 -23.25 11.75 -4.92
C TYR A 292 -22.56 11.37 -6.23
N CYS A 293 -22.24 10.09 -6.41
CA CYS A 293 -21.40 9.63 -7.52
C CYS A 293 -22.22 8.97 -8.65
N PRO A 294 -22.28 9.57 -9.85
CA PRO A 294 -23.00 9.00 -10.99
C PRO A 294 -22.38 7.69 -11.49
N TYR A 295 -21.08 7.46 -11.23
CA TYR A 295 -20.36 6.24 -11.60
C TYR A 295 -20.58 5.11 -10.58
N ALA A 296 -20.97 5.44 -9.35
CA ALA A 296 -21.39 4.47 -8.35
C ALA A 296 -22.83 3.98 -8.62
N LYS A 297 -23.71 4.87 -9.11
CA LYS A 297 -25.10 4.55 -9.42
C LYS A 297 -25.21 3.58 -10.59
N GLY A 298 -25.79 2.42 -10.35
CA GLY A 298 -25.97 1.35 -11.34
C GLY A 298 -24.64 0.78 -11.85
N HIS A 299 -23.59 0.86 -11.07
CA HIS A 299 -22.27 0.35 -11.43
C HIS A 299 -22.32 -1.15 -11.78
N TYR A 300 -22.92 -1.94 -10.90
CA TYR A 300 -22.94 -3.39 -11.08
C TYR A 300 -23.82 -3.85 -12.25
N ASP A 301 -24.71 -3.01 -12.73
CA ASP A 301 -25.55 -3.32 -13.90
C ASP A 301 -24.76 -3.20 -15.22
N ARG A 302 -23.67 -2.41 -15.22
CA ARG A 302 -22.90 -2.06 -16.44
C ARG A 302 -21.48 -2.63 -16.46
N ILE A 303 -20.93 -2.96 -15.29
CA ILE A 303 -19.52 -3.28 -15.17
C ILE A 303 -19.11 -4.51 -15.99
N ASN A 304 -19.95 -5.56 -16.08
CA ASN A 304 -19.61 -6.75 -16.85
C ASN A 304 -19.43 -6.47 -18.35
N ASP A 305 -20.22 -5.57 -18.91
CA ASP A 305 -20.07 -5.18 -20.31
C ASP A 305 -18.83 -4.28 -20.51
N ALA A 306 -18.53 -3.39 -19.56
CA ALA A 306 -17.33 -2.57 -19.56
C ALA A 306 -16.05 -3.43 -19.49
N LEU A 307 -16.03 -4.40 -18.59
CA LEU A 307 -14.90 -5.33 -18.46
C LEU A 307 -14.68 -6.16 -19.73
N TYR A 308 -15.77 -6.68 -20.31
CA TYR A 308 -15.66 -7.52 -21.52
C TYR A 308 -15.19 -6.70 -22.72
N ASP A 309 -15.66 -5.47 -22.88
CA ASP A 309 -15.25 -4.55 -23.92
C ASP A 309 -13.75 -4.25 -23.84
N LEU A 310 -13.24 -3.83 -22.68
CA LEU A 310 -11.83 -3.58 -22.47
C LEU A 310 -10.97 -4.84 -22.62
N LEU A 311 -11.45 -5.98 -22.11
CA LEU A 311 -10.74 -7.24 -22.14
C LEU A 311 -10.51 -7.77 -23.56
N MET A 312 -11.46 -7.51 -24.48
CA MET A 312 -11.38 -7.96 -25.87
C MET A 312 -10.56 -7.04 -26.77
N THR A 313 -10.32 -5.80 -26.35
CA THR A 313 -9.68 -4.77 -27.19
C THR A 313 -8.26 -4.45 -26.82
N GLU A 314 -7.88 -4.56 -25.53
CA GLU A 314 -6.59 -4.10 -25.03
C GLU A 314 -5.82 -5.23 -24.33
N ASP A 315 -4.50 -5.16 -24.33
CA ASP A 315 -3.61 -6.07 -23.60
C ASP A 315 -2.92 -5.36 -22.40
N SER A 316 -2.81 -4.04 -22.44
CA SER A 316 -2.39 -3.20 -21.29
C SER A 316 -3.58 -2.42 -20.75
N PHE A 317 -3.93 -2.65 -19.50
CA PHE A 317 -4.97 -1.92 -18.78
C PHE A 317 -4.31 -0.82 -17.94
N SER A 318 -3.74 0.18 -18.65
CA SER A 318 -3.17 1.36 -18.04
C SER A 318 -4.24 2.23 -17.39
N ARG A 319 -3.82 3.23 -16.59
CA ARG A 319 -4.74 4.17 -15.97
C ARG A 319 -5.63 4.86 -17.02
N GLU A 320 -5.03 5.34 -18.10
CA GLU A 320 -5.70 6.06 -19.17
C GLU A 320 -6.76 5.18 -19.85
N LYS A 321 -6.44 3.90 -20.09
CA LYS A 321 -7.38 2.94 -20.69
C LYS A 321 -8.52 2.61 -19.74
N ILE A 322 -8.24 2.40 -18.46
CA ILE A 322 -9.30 2.21 -17.45
C ILE A 322 -10.22 3.43 -17.38
N GLU A 323 -9.68 4.65 -17.36
CA GLU A 323 -10.46 5.89 -17.33
C GLU A 323 -11.31 6.04 -18.61
N GLU A 324 -10.75 5.75 -19.79
CA GLU A 324 -11.46 5.80 -21.09
C GLU A 324 -12.70 4.89 -21.10
N TYR A 325 -12.51 3.62 -20.74
CA TYR A 325 -13.61 2.64 -20.75
C TYR A 325 -14.58 2.81 -19.59
N ALA A 326 -14.10 3.24 -18.43
CA ALA A 326 -14.96 3.57 -17.30
C ALA A 326 -15.89 4.75 -17.61
N ALA A 327 -15.40 5.79 -18.27
CA ALA A 327 -16.20 6.92 -18.72
C ALA A 327 -17.21 6.48 -19.82
N LYS A 328 -16.77 5.67 -20.79
CA LYS A 328 -17.62 5.14 -21.88
C LYS A 328 -18.83 4.39 -21.34
N HIS A 329 -18.64 3.55 -20.33
CA HIS A 329 -19.67 2.70 -19.75
C HIS A 329 -20.32 3.29 -18.48
N GLN A 330 -19.90 4.48 -18.02
CA GLN A 330 -20.36 5.13 -16.79
C GLN A 330 -20.23 4.23 -15.55
N VAL A 331 -19.07 3.63 -15.34
CA VAL A 331 -18.73 2.77 -14.19
C VAL A 331 -17.59 3.39 -13.37
N CYS A 332 -17.46 3.00 -12.10
CA CYS A 332 -16.36 3.44 -11.26
C CYS A 332 -15.01 2.93 -11.80
N PRO A 333 -14.05 3.81 -12.14
CA PRO A 333 -12.76 3.38 -12.69
C PRO A 333 -11.94 2.58 -11.68
N PHE A 334 -12.03 2.89 -10.38
CA PHE A 334 -11.32 2.16 -9.34
C PHE A 334 -11.79 0.70 -9.22
N GLU A 335 -13.11 0.49 -9.11
CA GLU A 335 -13.67 -0.86 -9.03
C GLU A 335 -13.45 -1.64 -10.36
N MET A 336 -13.54 -0.96 -11.50
CA MET A 336 -13.22 -1.56 -12.80
C MET A 336 -11.77 -2.01 -12.85
N CYS A 337 -10.82 -1.21 -12.37
CA CYS A 337 -9.39 -1.54 -12.29
C CYS A 337 -9.17 -2.79 -11.42
N LEU A 338 -9.81 -2.83 -10.25
CA LEU A 338 -9.75 -3.98 -9.36
C LEU A 338 -10.34 -5.25 -10.01
N ASP A 339 -11.44 -5.14 -10.73
CA ASP A 339 -12.07 -6.28 -11.39
C ASP A 339 -11.25 -6.78 -12.59
N MET A 340 -10.63 -5.88 -13.38
CA MET A 340 -9.71 -6.25 -14.45
C MET A 340 -8.53 -7.07 -13.95
N SER A 341 -8.11 -6.89 -12.69
CA SER A 341 -7.02 -7.68 -12.11
C SER A 341 -7.31 -9.20 -12.09
N LEU A 342 -8.58 -9.62 -12.12
CA LEU A 342 -8.97 -11.04 -12.21
C LEU A 342 -8.58 -11.65 -13.55
N PHE A 343 -8.63 -10.87 -14.62
CA PHE A 343 -8.38 -11.33 -16.00
C PHE A 343 -6.97 -11.06 -16.48
N ALA A 344 -6.25 -10.13 -15.84
CA ALA A 344 -4.88 -9.82 -16.17
C ALA A 344 -3.92 -10.96 -15.79
N ASP A 345 -2.88 -11.18 -16.61
CA ASP A 345 -1.78 -12.12 -16.35
C ASP A 345 -0.74 -11.50 -15.40
N ALA A 346 -0.57 -10.17 -15.48
CA ALA A 346 0.26 -9.40 -14.54
C ALA A 346 -0.56 -8.30 -13.84
N VAL A 347 -0.32 -8.13 -12.55
CA VAL A 347 -0.85 -7.04 -11.72
C VAL A 347 0.33 -6.22 -11.22
N ILE A 348 0.42 -4.96 -11.66
CA ILE A 348 1.44 -4.01 -11.24
C ILE A 348 0.81 -3.12 -10.18
N CYS A 349 1.32 -3.13 -8.95
CA CYS A 349 0.66 -2.46 -7.84
C CYS A 349 1.62 -2.05 -6.71
N ASP A 350 1.10 -1.33 -5.72
CA ASP A 350 1.81 -0.99 -4.49
C ASP A 350 1.99 -2.21 -3.57
N TYR A 351 2.98 -2.16 -2.68
CA TYR A 351 3.20 -3.18 -1.65
C TYR A 351 1.96 -3.44 -0.79
N ASN A 352 1.16 -2.40 -0.52
CA ASN A 352 -0.03 -2.47 0.32
C ASN A 352 -1.01 -3.55 -0.18
N TYR A 353 -1.12 -3.74 -1.49
CA TYR A 353 -2.02 -4.73 -2.07
C TYR A 353 -1.67 -6.19 -1.78
N LEU A 354 -0.47 -6.47 -1.26
CA LEU A 354 -0.10 -7.80 -0.76
C LEU A 354 0.13 -7.82 0.75
N PHE A 355 0.76 -6.78 1.31
CA PHE A 355 1.32 -6.81 2.67
C PHE A 355 0.48 -6.11 3.73
N ASP A 356 -0.34 -5.11 3.35
CA ASP A 356 -1.14 -4.36 4.31
C ASP A 356 -2.36 -5.18 4.76
N PRO A 357 -2.58 -5.39 6.06
CA PRO A 357 -3.68 -6.20 6.59
C PRO A 357 -5.07 -5.68 6.21
N HIS A 358 -5.22 -4.38 5.93
CA HIS A 358 -6.52 -3.77 5.58
C HIS A 358 -6.76 -3.66 4.08
N VAL A 359 -5.69 -3.43 3.29
CA VAL A 359 -5.76 -3.05 1.88
C VAL A 359 -5.46 -4.23 0.94
N TYR A 360 -4.88 -5.33 1.44
CA TYR A 360 -4.49 -6.45 0.59
C TYR A 360 -5.66 -6.98 -0.26
N LEU A 361 -5.36 -7.47 -1.44
CA LEU A 361 -6.35 -7.98 -2.39
C LEU A 361 -6.99 -9.28 -1.89
N LYS A 362 -8.04 -9.19 -1.07
CA LYS A 362 -8.79 -10.34 -0.52
C LYS A 362 -9.26 -11.30 -1.60
N ARG A 363 -9.46 -10.83 -2.85
CA ARG A 363 -9.84 -11.64 -4.01
C ARG A 363 -8.77 -12.64 -4.45
N PHE A 364 -7.49 -12.41 -4.09
CA PHE A 364 -6.34 -13.27 -4.37
C PHE A 364 -5.73 -13.87 -3.12
N PHE A 365 -5.75 -13.17 -2.02
CA PHE A 365 -4.98 -13.47 -0.82
C PHE A 365 -5.84 -13.73 0.43
N GLY A 366 -7.17 -13.82 0.29
CA GLY A 366 -8.05 -14.18 1.39
C GLY A 366 -7.85 -15.63 1.85
N ASP A 367 -8.29 -15.97 3.08
CA ASP A 367 -8.01 -17.23 3.77
C ASP A 367 -8.40 -18.51 3.00
N SER A 368 -9.39 -18.42 2.13
CA SER A 368 -9.86 -19.55 1.32
C SER A 368 -9.42 -19.47 -0.17
N VAL A 369 -8.53 -18.52 -0.48
CA VAL A 369 -8.10 -18.25 -1.84
C VAL A 369 -6.58 -18.36 -1.90
N GLY A 370 -6.08 -19.19 -2.79
CA GLY A 370 -4.65 -19.32 -3.05
C GLY A 370 -4.42 -19.58 -4.54
N GLY A 371 -3.19 -19.36 -5.00
CA GLY A 371 -2.80 -19.59 -6.36
C GLY A 371 -1.29 -19.71 -6.50
N GLU A 372 -0.82 -20.24 -7.61
CA GLU A 372 0.61 -20.31 -7.95
C GLU A 372 1.08 -18.92 -8.43
N TYR A 373 1.03 -17.89 -7.51
CA TYR A 373 1.38 -16.52 -7.82
C TYR A 373 2.89 -16.29 -7.74
N LEU A 374 3.40 -15.45 -8.63
CA LEU A 374 4.81 -15.03 -8.65
C LEU A 374 4.89 -13.58 -8.18
N PHE A 375 5.66 -13.32 -7.14
CA PHE A 375 5.88 -11.98 -6.60
C PHE A 375 7.22 -11.43 -7.04
N LEU A 376 7.23 -10.32 -7.78
CA LEU A 376 8.42 -9.53 -8.10
C LEU A 376 8.34 -8.24 -7.29
N ILE A 377 9.25 -8.07 -6.33
CA ILE A 377 9.21 -6.98 -5.36
C ILE A 377 10.40 -6.06 -5.63
N ASP A 378 10.10 -4.97 -6.32
CA ASP A 378 11.11 -3.98 -6.75
C ASP A 378 11.36 -2.95 -5.65
N GLU A 379 12.60 -2.43 -5.62
CA GLU A 379 13.08 -1.51 -4.59
C GLU A 379 12.74 -1.99 -3.17
N ALA A 380 12.90 -3.30 -2.97
CA ALA A 380 12.42 -4.01 -1.79
C ALA A 380 13.08 -3.55 -0.47
N HIS A 381 14.15 -2.73 -0.53
CA HIS A 381 14.71 -2.07 0.65
C HIS A 381 13.67 -1.16 1.35
N ASN A 382 12.72 -0.57 0.58
CA ASN A 382 11.65 0.26 1.13
C ASN A 382 10.59 -0.57 1.88
N LEU A 383 10.45 -1.84 1.55
CA LEU A 383 9.45 -2.71 2.18
C LEU A 383 9.70 -2.91 3.68
N LEU A 384 10.94 -2.76 4.15
CA LEU A 384 11.28 -2.91 5.57
C LEU A 384 10.60 -1.84 6.45
N GLU A 385 10.80 -0.58 6.13
CA GLU A 385 10.17 0.51 6.91
C GLU A 385 8.66 0.52 6.69
N ARG A 386 8.20 0.31 5.45
CA ARG A 386 6.75 0.17 5.15
C ARG A 386 6.12 -0.99 5.92
N GLY A 387 6.83 -2.12 6.04
CA GLY A 387 6.35 -3.26 6.83
C GLY A 387 6.23 -2.91 8.32
N ARG A 388 7.20 -2.19 8.90
CA ARG A 388 7.10 -1.69 10.27
C ARG A 388 5.88 -0.79 10.46
N GLU A 389 5.64 0.13 9.52
CA GLU A 389 4.48 1.03 9.54
C GLU A 389 3.16 0.26 9.43
N MET A 390 3.01 -0.63 8.44
CA MET A 390 1.79 -1.43 8.20
C MET A 390 1.37 -2.27 9.41
N TYR A 391 2.35 -2.78 10.15
CA TYR A 391 2.12 -3.65 11.30
C TYR A 391 2.29 -2.93 12.64
N SER A 392 2.37 -1.61 12.67
CA SER A 392 2.33 -0.79 13.88
C SER A 392 1.01 -0.06 13.98
N ALA A 393 0.53 0.17 15.21
CA ALA A 393 -0.68 0.93 15.45
C ALA A 393 -0.50 1.97 16.54
N VAL A 394 -1.18 3.10 16.43
CA VAL A 394 -1.14 4.19 17.39
C VAL A 394 -2.55 4.66 17.72
N LEU A 395 -2.79 4.97 18.99
CA LEU A 395 -4.00 5.66 19.44
C LEU A 395 -3.62 6.92 20.21
N VAL A 396 -4.32 7.99 19.92
CA VAL A 396 -4.10 9.31 20.55
C VAL A 396 -5.20 9.58 21.56
N LYS A 397 -4.81 9.90 22.78
CA LYS A 397 -5.75 10.13 23.89
C LYS A 397 -6.74 11.26 23.60
N GLU A 398 -6.31 12.28 22.92
CA GLU A 398 -7.08 13.47 22.60
C GLU A 398 -8.25 13.14 21.65
N ASP A 399 -8.14 12.12 20.79
CA ASP A 399 -9.19 11.69 19.87
C ASP A 399 -10.39 11.05 20.63
N PHE A 400 -10.10 10.28 21.70
CA PHE A 400 -11.16 9.81 22.62
C PHE A 400 -11.95 10.95 23.25
N LEU A 401 -11.27 12.07 23.57
CA LEU A 401 -11.93 13.24 24.13
C LEU A 401 -12.73 14.02 23.09
N ALA A 402 -12.20 14.15 21.88
CA ALA A 402 -12.86 14.83 20.77
C ALA A 402 -14.18 14.12 20.41
N LEU A 403 -14.13 12.81 20.15
CA LEU A 403 -15.33 12.02 19.83
C LEU A 403 -16.35 12.06 20.98
N ARG A 404 -15.89 11.94 22.24
CA ARG A 404 -16.77 12.04 23.40
C ARG A 404 -17.50 13.38 23.48
N LEU A 405 -16.82 14.49 23.19
CA LEU A 405 -17.43 15.83 23.22
C LEU A 405 -18.49 15.98 22.13
N GLU A 406 -18.23 15.49 20.93
CA GLU A 406 -19.20 15.55 19.84
C GLU A 406 -20.43 14.69 20.10
N LEU A 407 -20.25 13.45 20.60
CA LEU A 407 -21.35 12.59 20.99
C LEU A 407 -22.22 13.24 22.12
N LYS A 408 -21.60 13.91 23.09
CA LYS A 408 -22.35 14.62 24.13
C LYS A 408 -23.17 15.80 23.61
N LYS A 409 -22.71 16.52 22.58
CA LYS A 409 -23.49 17.59 21.91
C LYS A 409 -24.75 17.01 21.25
N THR A 410 -24.62 15.88 20.61
CA THR A 410 -25.73 15.17 19.94
C THR A 410 -26.80 14.75 20.96
N ILE A 411 -26.40 14.18 22.09
CA ILE A 411 -27.32 13.79 23.19
C ILE A 411 -28.10 14.98 23.73
N VAL A 412 -27.46 16.14 23.86
CA VAL A 412 -28.11 17.38 24.40
C VAL A 412 -29.10 17.95 23.39
N SER A 413 -28.84 17.87 22.07
CA SER A 413 -29.74 18.35 21.03
C SER A 413 -31.04 17.54 20.96
N ASP A 414 -31.00 16.22 21.13
CA ASP A 414 -32.16 15.33 21.13
C ASP A 414 -33.08 15.58 22.36
N THR A 415 -32.51 15.95 23.47
CA THR A 415 -33.32 16.28 24.67
C THR A 415 -33.99 17.64 24.60
N SER A 416 -33.47 18.57 23.78
CA SER A 416 -34.09 19.89 23.60
C SER A 416 -35.21 19.87 22.54
N GLY A 417 -35.20 18.89 21.62
CA GLY A 417 -36.24 18.71 20.57
C GLY A 417 -37.58 18.22 21.12
N ASN A 418 -37.59 17.49 22.26
CA ASN A 418 -38.83 16.96 22.86
C ASN A 418 -39.48 17.90 23.90
N ALA A 419 -38.92 19.07 24.20
CA ALA A 419 -39.39 19.96 25.27
C ALA A 419 -39.99 21.30 24.78
N ARG A 420 -40.38 21.46 23.52
CA ARG A 420 -41.06 22.68 23.04
C ARG A 420 -42.20 22.38 22.08
N LYS A 421 -43.35 21.96 22.65
CA LYS A 421 -44.66 22.33 22.18
C LYS A 421 -45.41 23.00 23.36
N SER A 422 -45.13 24.25 23.61
CA SER A 422 -46.03 25.19 24.22
C SER A 422 -45.57 26.60 23.87
N GLU A 423 -46.49 27.34 23.27
CA GLU A 423 -46.41 28.69 22.81
C GLU A 423 -45.75 29.68 23.77
N VAL A 424 -44.98 30.66 23.24
CA VAL A 424 -45.29 32.09 23.40
C VAL A 424 -44.43 32.90 22.42
N SER A 425 -45.14 33.75 21.71
CA SER A 425 -44.70 34.82 20.80
C SER A 425 -43.80 35.87 21.49
N GLY A 426 -42.81 36.38 20.76
CA GLY A 426 -42.06 37.57 21.16
C GLY A 426 -40.96 37.91 20.18
N GLN A 427 -41.26 38.84 19.27
CA GLN A 427 -40.32 39.51 18.41
C GLN A 427 -39.25 40.22 19.18
N MET A 428 -38.01 40.05 18.72
CA MET A 428 -37.03 41.17 18.72
C MET A 428 -35.96 40.94 17.64
N THR A 429 -35.98 41.83 16.72
CA THR A 429 -34.95 42.09 15.69
C THR A 429 -33.72 42.70 16.33
N LEU A 430 -32.55 42.28 15.88
CA LEU A 430 -31.43 43.22 15.74
C LEU A 430 -30.47 42.76 14.63
N ASP A 431 -30.24 43.69 13.76
CA ASP A 431 -29.33 43.79 12.65
C ASP A 431 -27.85 43.57 13.00
N MET A 432 -27.09 43.13 12.10
CA MET A 432 -26.16 43.73 11.37
C MET A 432 -24.82 43.22 10.97
N THR A 433 -24.53 43.22 9.81
CA THR A 433 -23.25 43.48 9.07
C THR A 433 -21.96 42.98 9.73
N GLY A 434 -21.14 42.26 9.12
CA GLY A 434 -20.48 42.31 7.84
C GLY A 434 -19.11 41.67 7.86
N GLU A 435 -18.68 41.36 6.71
CA GLU A 435 -17.32 41.10 6.27
C GLU A 435 -16.75 39.67 6.29
N SER A 436 -16.59 39.27 5.08
CA SER A 436 -15.87 38.12 4.54
C SER A 436 -14.38 38.19 4.84
N ALA A 437 -13.81 37.04 5.17
CA ALA A 437 -12.39 36.80 4.93
C ALA A 437 -12.22 35.37 4.39
N ASP A 438 -11.81 35.31 3.14
CA ASP A 438 -11.30 34.12 2.46
C ASP A 438 -10.13 33.53 3.25
N ALA A 439 -10.18 32.24 3.50
CA ALA A 439 -9.02 31.47 3.87
C ALA A 439 -8.94 30.24 2.97
N SER A 440 -8.13 30.37 1.94
CA SER A 440 -7.70 29.28 1.08
C SER A 440 -6.93 28.24 1.88
N ILE A 441 -7.42 27.02 1.91
CA ILE A 441 -6.76 25.87 2.53
C ILE A 441 -5.84 25.26 1.47
N LEU A 442 -4.53 25.32 1.72
CA LEU A 442 -3.51 24.56 0.99
C LEU A 442 -3.49 23.13 1.54
N ILE A 443 -3.80 22.19 0.66
CA ILE A 443 -3.70 20.76 0.95
C ILE A 443 -2.30 20.31 0.55
N ASP A 444 -1.54 19.83 1.52
CA ASP A 444 -0.22 19.20 1.31
C ASP A 444 -0.40 17.73 0.91
N GLN A 445 0.10 17.36 -0.27
CA GLN A 445 -0.11 16.06 -0.92
C GLN A 445 1.11 15.14 -0.85
N THR A 446 1.76 14.96 0.28
CA THR A 446 2.90 14.03 0.33
C THR A 446 3.04 13.16 1.58
N SER A 447 1.96 12.66 2.12
CA SER A 447 2.05 11.45 2.96
C SER A 447 0.67 10.86 3.20
N THR A 448 0.48 9.63 2.74
CA THR A 448 -0.70 8.80 3.04
C THR A 448 -0.64 8.26 4.47
N VAL A 449 -0.61 9.15 5.42
CA VAL A 449 -0.98 8.90 6.81
C VAL A 449 -1.96 10.02 7.14
N PHE A 450 -3.22 9.68 7.31
CA PHE A 450 -4.23 10.60 7.75
C PHE A 450 -3.88 11.09 9.14
N TYR A 451 -3.29 12.28 9.23
CA TYR A 451 -3.27 13.06 10.45
C TYR A 451 -4.39 14.10 10.35
N PRO A 452 -5.25 14.25 11.34
CA PRO A 452 -6.19 15.36 11.36
C PRO A 452 -5.42 16.68 11.42
N ALA A 453 -5.82 17.64 10.59
CA ALA A 453 -5.17 18.92 10.45
C ALA A 453 -5.08 19.65 11.80
N GLU A 454 -3.93 20.23 12.09
CA GLU A 454 -3.61 21.00 13.33
C GLU A 454 -4.61 22.13 13.67
N ASN A 455 -5.48 22.52 12.76
CA ASN A 455 -6.45 23.60 12.96
C ASN A 455 -7.70 23.22 13.76
N THR A 456 -7.98 21.93 13.99
CA THR A 456 -9.14 21.53 14.81
C THR A 456 -8.86 21.64 16.30
N ILE A 457 -7.60 21.60 16.72
CA ILE A 457 -7.19 21.68 18.11
C ILE A 457 -7.28 23.11 18.66
N ASN A 458 -6.99 24.13 17.84
CA ASN A 458 -7.02 25.53 18.28
C ASN A 458 -8.44 26.09 18.44
N ALA A 459 -9.45 25.53 17.79
CA ALA A 459 -10.85 25.95 17.98
C ALA A 459 -11.46 25.47 19.31
N LEU A 460 -10.86 24.46 19.96
CA LEU A 460 -11.35 23.88 21.21
C LEU A 460 -10.74 24.51 22.50
N SER A 461 -9.70 25.33 22.36
CA SER A 461 -9.03 25.93 23.53
C SER A 461 -9.70 27.18 24.08
N GLU A 462 -10.67 27.81 23.41
CA GLU A 462 -11.30 29.07 23.84
C GLU A 462 -12.58 28.94 24.66
N VAL A 463 -13.08 27.72 24.91
CA VAL A 463 -14.28 27.53 25.76
C VAL A 463 -13.90 26.97 27.13
N ARG A 464 -13.21 27.75 27.91
CA ARG A 464 -13.17 27.61 29.37
C ARG A 464 -13.86 28.80 29.97
N HIS A 465 -15.06 28.62 30.56
CA HIS A 465 -15.38 29.07 31.92
C HIS A 465 -16.81 28.78 32.37
N LYS A 466 -16.83 28.28 33.57
CA LYS A 466 -17.79 28.38 34.67
C LYS A 466 -18.65 27.15 34.96
N GLY A 467 -18.24 26.50 36.01
CA GLY A 467 -18.95 25.42 36.66
C GLY A 467 -20.20 25.85 37.44
N ARG A 468 -21.05 24.82 37.67
CA ARG A 468 -21.87 24.76 38.91
C ARG A 468 -22.16 23.31 39.27
N ARG A 469 -21.89 22.97 40.53
CA ARG A 469 -22.31 21.72 41.19
C ARG A 469 -23.82 21.63 41.30
N GLY A 470 -24.35 20.44 41.08
CA GLY A 470 -25.74 20.14 41.53
C GLY A 470 -26.31 18.87 40.92
N GLY A 471 -26.52 17.86 41.76
CA GLY A 471 -27.57 16.84 41.59
C GLY A 471 -27.30 15.67 40.67
N ARG A 472 -26.87 14.53 41.22
CA ARG A 472 -27.00 13.23 40.55
C ARG A 472 -28.47 12.89 40.36
N SER A 473 -28.94 12.89 39.12
CA SER A 473 -30.08 12.06 38.72
C SER A 473 -29.58 10.98 37.78
N ILE A 474 -29.63 9.74 38.28
CA ILE A 474 -29.36 8.55 37.47
C ILE A 474 -30.61 8.33 36.64
N LEU A 475 -30.62 8.87 35.42
CA LEU A 475 -31.52 8.41 34.36
C LEU A 475 -30.68 7.53 33.45
N VAL A 476 -30.92 6.23 33.53
CA VAL A 476 -30.37 5.25 32.60
C VAL A 476 -30.97 5.56 31.23
N ARG A 477 -30.19 6.16 30.34
CA ARG A 477 -30.53 6.37 28.92
C ARG A 477 -30.02 5.18 28.13
N GLU A 478 -30.93 4.49 27.47
CA GLU A 478 -30.66 3.27 26.68
C GLU A 478 -30.10 3.57 25.26
N GLY A 479 -29.43 4.69 25.03
CA GLY A 479 -28.92 5.07 23.71
C GLY A 479 -27.50 4.56 23.44
N TYR A 480 -27.16 4.26 22.16
CA TYR A 480 -25.80 3.90 21.73
C TYR A 480 -24.78 5.00 22.07
N ALA A 481 -25.14 6.27 21.89
CA ALA A 481 -24.28 7.40 22.22
C ALA A 481 -23.88 7.42 23.71
N ASP A 482 -24.81 7.14 24.64
CA ASP A 482 -24.49 7.06 26.07
C ASP A 482 -23.55 5.88 26.39
N LYS A 483 -23.74 4.73 25.75
CA LYS A 483 -22.85 3.56 25.89
C LYS A 483 -21.45 3.86 25.33
N MET A 484 -21.35 4.48 24.15
CA MET A 484 -20.07 4.91 23.59
C MET A 484 -19.36 5.91 24.50
N VAL A 485 -20.05 6.95 24.97
CA VAL A 485 -19.50 7.93 25.92
C VAL A 485 -18.97 7.27 27.18
N TYR A 486 -19.68 6.27 27.72
CA TYR A 486 -19.22 5.52 28.89
C TYR A 486 -17.89 4.78 28.62
N HIS A 487 -17.79 4.05 27.51
CA HIS A 487 -16.57 3.31 27.17
C HIS A 487 -15.42 4.23 26.76
N LEU A 488 -15.68 5.33 26.04
CA LEU A 488 -14.70 6.38 25.77
C LEU A 488 -14.13 6.99 27.05
N GLU A 489 -14.97 7.23 28.08
CA GLU A 489 -14.50 7.69 29.39
C GLU A 489 -13.62 6.67 30.09
N LYS A 490 -13.91 5.36 29.95
CA LYS A 490 -13.08 4.29 30.49
C LYS A 490 -11.73 4.24 29.80
N CYS A 491 -11.69 4.21 28.47
CA CYS A 491 -10.43 4.24 27.71
C CYS A 491 -9.60 5.48 28.08
N ASN A 492 -10.23 6.65 28.12
CA ASN A 492 -9.54 7.87 28.51
C ASN A 492 -9.00 7.86 29.95
N GLN A 493 -9.66 7.17 30.89
CA GLN A 493 -9.16 7.01 32.28
C GLN A 493 -7.88 6.18 32.30
N GLU A 494 -7.82 5.07 31.54
CA GLU A 494 -6.62 4.23 31.44
C GLU A 494 -5.48 4.97 30.76
N MET A 495 -5.74 5.64 29.62
CA MET A 495 -4.73 6.47 28.98
C MET A 495 -4.22 7.63 29.85
N LEU A 496 -5.10 8.21 30.68
CA LEU A 496 -4.69 9.24 31.64
C LEU A 496 -3.82 8.67 32.77
N ALA A 497 -4.06 7.43 33.19
CA ALA A 497 -3.20 6.76 34.15
C ALA A 497 -1.79 6.55 33.57
N MET A 498 -1.69 5.99 32.37
CA MET A 498 -0.41 5.85 31.65
C MET A 498 0.29 7.22 31.40
N LYS A 499 -0.49 8.27 31.06
CA LYS A 499 0.07 9.63 30.86
C LYS A 499 0.73 10.19 32.11
N ARG A 500 0.22 9.87 33.29
CA ARG A 500 0.78 10.35 34.57
C ARG A 500 2.12 9.69 34.91
N GLU A 501 2.37 8.51 34.39
CA GLU A 501 3.59 7.73 34.61
C GLU A 501 4.64 7.99 33.50
N CYS A 502 4.26 8.69 32.43
CA CYS A 502 5.11 8.92 31.28
C CYS A 502 5.84 10.27 31.37
N GLU A 503 7.17 10.23 31.48
CA GLU A 503 8.06 11.39 31.40
C GLU A 503 8.69 11.48 29.99
N GLY A 504 7.88 11.87 28.99
CA GLY A 504 8.29 11.97 27.58
C GLY A 504 7.98 10.70 26.81
N CYS A 505 8.81 9.65 26.91
CA CYS A 505 8.60 8.34 26.28
C CYS A 505 8.85 7.23 27.28
N CYS A 506 7.96 6.25 27.37
CA CYS A 506 8.07 5.13 28.32
C CYS A 506 7.64 3.81 27.68
N LEU A 507 8.41 2.74 27.91
CA LEU A 507 7.99 1.39 27.58
C LEU A 507 6.84 0.96 28.52
N VAL A 508 5.91 0.17 27.98
CA VAL A 508 4.77 -0.36 28.72
C VAL A 508 4.76 -1.88 28.56
N GLU A 509 4.72 -2.59 29.69
CA GLU A 509 4.72 -4.06 29.68
C GLU A 509 3.33 -4.64 29.39
N ASP A 510 2.29 -4.05 29.99
CA ASP A 510 0.91 -4.52 29.89
C ASP A 510 -0.07 -3.39 29.61
N ILE A 511 -1.00 -3.62 28.69
CA ILE A 511 -2.08 -2.70 28.31
C ILE A 511 -3.47 -3.35 28.37
N ASP A 512 -3.60 -4.52 28.98
CA ASP A 512 -4.86 -5.29 28.98
C ASP A 512 -6.00 -4.51 29.63
N SER A 513 -5.70 -3.71 30.67
CA SER A 513 -6.67 -2.83 31.33
C SER A 513 -7.26 -1.78 30.37
N PHE A 514 -6.50 -1.34 29.38
CA PHE A 514 -6.95 -0.42 28.34
C PHE A 514 -7.66 -1.15 27.20
N VAL A 515 -7.16 -2.31 26.78
CA VAL A 515 -7.70 -3.07 25.63
C VAL A 515 -9.14 -3.57 25.92
N GLN A 516 -9.42 -3.99 27.13
CA GLN A 516 -10.76 -4.46 27.53
C GLN A 516 -11.89 -3.43 27.29
N PRO A 517 -11.81 -2.19 27.79
CA PRO A 517 -12.81 -1.17 27.48
C PRO A 517 -12.78 -0.74 26.00
N LEU A 518 -11.64 -0.83 25.31
CA LEU A 518 -11.51 -0.54 23.88
C LEU A 518 -12.29 -1.53 23.03
N MET A 519 -12.17 -2.85 23.31
CA MET A 519 -12.96 -3.90 22.65
C MET A 519 -14.47 -3.69 22.84
N ARG A 520 -14.88 -3.28 24.05
CA ARG A 520 -16.29 -2.98 24.33
C ARG A 520 -16.77 -1.73 23.59
N LEU A 521 -15.92 -0.72 23.49
CA LEU A 521 -16.22 0.47 22.68
C LEU A 521 -16.44 0.09 21.21
N ARG A 522 -15.53 -0.72 20.64
CA ARG A 522 -15.64 -1.21 19.26
C ARG A 522 -16.96 -1.97 19.06
N ALA A 523 -17.32 -2.88 19.97
CA ALA A 523 -18.57 -3.64 19.88
C ALA A 523 -19.82 -2.74 19.87
N VAL A 524 -19.84 -1.68 20.72
CA VAL A 524 -20.96 -0.71 20.71
C VAL A 524 -20.99 0.11 19.42
N MET A 525 -19.83 0.44 18.85
CA MET A 525 -19.76 1.09 17.54
C MET A 525 -20.24 0.19 16.41
N ASP A 526 -19.87 -1.10 16.43
CA ASP A 526 -20.36 -2.12 15.50
C ASP A 526 -21.89 -2.20 15.51
N ASP A 527 -22.48 -2.33 16.70
CA ASP A 527 -23.94 -2.37 16.86
C ASP A 527 -24.60 -1.10 16.32
N TYR A 528 -24.04 0.07 16.62
CA TYR A 528 -24.55 1.36 16.16
C TYR A 528 -24.51 1.49 14.64
N LEU A 529 -23.36 1.17 14.03
CA LEU A 529 -23.17 1.28 12.59
C LEU A 529 -24.00 0.26 11.79
N ALA A 530 -24.32 -0.88 12.41
CA ALA A 530 -25.20 -1.90 11.82
C ALA A 530 -26.68 -1.55 11.81
N GLU A 531 -27.17 -0.78 12.79
CA GLU A 531 -28.62 -0.45 12.94
C GLU A 531 -29.07 0.81 12.18
N GLN A 532 -28.14 1.61 11.66
CA GLN A 532 -28.49 2.87 10.97
C GLN A 532 -29.05 2.60 9.56
N GLU A 533 -30.36 2.76 9.41
CA GLU A 533 -31.04 2.66 8.10
C GLU A 533 -31.03 3.98 7.31
N ASP A 534 -31.17 5.15 7.93
CA ASP A 534 -31.16 6.46 7.27
C ASP A 534 -31.13 7.59 8.31
N GLY A 535 -30.04 8.23 8.50
CA GLY A 535 -29.96 9.42 9.34
C GLY A 535 -28.50 9.79 9.64
N GLN A 536 -27.97 10.71 8.89
CA GLN A 536 -26.63 11.25 9.11
C GLN A 536 -26.60 11.96 10.48
N LEU A 537 -25.90 11.35 11.44
CA LEU A 537 -25.44 12.11 12.60
C LEU A 537 -24.27 13.00 12.14
N PRO A 538 -24.18 14.24 12.56
CA PRO A 538 -23.06 15.15 12.26
C PRO A 538 -21.68 14.61 12.70
N VAL A 539 -21.66 13.53 13.47
CA VAL A 539 -20.47 12.91 14.08
C VAL A 539 -20.01 11.67 13.29
N ARG A 540 -20.69 11.31 12.20
CA ARG A 540 -20.49 10.02 11.53
C ARG A 540 -19.07 9.83 11.00
N ASP A 541 -18.52 10.84 10.34
CA ASP A 541 -17.20 10.71 9.72
C ASP A 541 -16.12 10.57 10.79
N LEU A 542 -16.13 11.41 11.82
CA LEU A 542 -15.23 11.31 12.96
C LEU A 542 -15.37 9.95 13.69
N LEU A 543 -16.61 9.41 13.77
CA LEU A 543 -16.86 8.10 14.36
C LEU A 543 -16.27 6.98 13.50
N LEU A 544 -16.41 7.05 12.18
CA LEU A 544 -15.88 6.06 11.25
C LEU A 544 -14.36 6.05 11.23
N ASP A 545 -13.73 7.22 11.16
CA ASP A 545 -12.27 7.32 11.18
C ASP A 545 -11.73 6.69 12.47
N PHE A 546 -12.28 7.06 13.60
CA PHE A 546 -11.87 6.52 14.90
C PHE A 546 -12.21 5.02 15.06
N TYR A 547 -13.30 4.56 14.45
CA TYR A 547 -13.68 3.15 14.40
C TYR A 547 -12.64 2.32 13.65
N PHE A 548 -12.12 2.81 12.52
CA PHE A 548 -11.06 2.13 11.77
C PHE A 548 -9.72 2.16 12.53
N GLU A 549 -9.38 3.27 13.18
CA GLU A 549 -8.17 3.35 14.02
C GLU A 549 -8.19 2.35 15.17
N ILE A 550 -9.32 2.24 15.89
CA ILE A 550 -9.52 1.23 16.94
C ILE A 550 -9.41 -0.18 16.35
N GLY A 551 -10.02 -0.41 15.19
CA GLY A 551 -9.97 -1.69 14.49
C GLY A 551 -8.54 -2.11 14.20
N HIS A 552 -7.77 -1.23 13.59
CA HIS A 552 -6.37 -1.45 13.30
C HIS A 552 -5.55 -1.72 14.58
N PHE A 553 -5.76 -0.93 15.63
CA PHE A 553 -5.05 -1.12 16.88
C PHE A 553 -5.33 -2.49 17.51
N LEU A 554 -6.59 -2.92 17.53
CA LEU A 554 -6.99 -4.22 18.08
C LEU A 554 -6.45 -5.38 17.22
N GLU A 555 -6.45 -5.25 15.90
CA GLU A 555 -5.87 -6.25 15.02
C GLU A 555 -4.35 -6.38 15.23
N MET A 556 -3.63 -5.27 15.35
CA MET A 556 -2.20 -5.29 15.68
C MET A 556 -1.94 -5.84 17.06
N TYR A 557 -2.82 -5.60 18.03
CA TYR A 557 -2.73 -6.20 19.36
C TYR A 557 -2.88 -7.73 19.31
N GLU A 558 -3.78 -8.25 18.48
CA GLU A 558 -3.96 -9.70 18.28
C GLU A 558 -2.79 -10.36 17.54
N LEU A 559 -2.15 -9.62 16.63
CA LEU A 559 -0.96 -10.09 15.88
C LEU A 559 0.35 -9.97 16.64
N MET A 560 0.33 -9.31 17.82
CA MET A 560 1.56 -9.08 18.60
C MET A 560 2.24 -10.38 19.02
N ASP A 561 3.54 -10.43 18.79
CA ASP A 561 4.47 -11.45 19.25
C ASP A 561 5.71 -10.79 19.89
N GLU A 562 6.79 -11.53 20.09
CA GLU A 562 8.07 -11.04 20.62
C GLU A 562 8.73 -9.95 19.77
N ASN A 563 8.28 -9.74 18.53
CA ASN A 563 8.81 -8.72 17.62
C ASN A 563 8.16 -7.34 17.81
N TYR A 564 7.27 -7.20 18.80
CA TYR A 564 6.58 -5.93 19.08
C TYR A 564 7.02 -5.31 20.39
N VAL A 565 7.00 -3.98 20.43
CA VAL A 565 7.24 -3.20 21.64
C VAL A 565 6.07 -2.23 21.84
N LYS A 566 5.53 -2.19 23.07
CA LYS A 566 4.51 -1.25 23.47
C LYS A 566 5.16 -0.06 24.15
N TYR A 567 4.81 1.14 23.75
CA TYR A 567 5.32 2.34 24.40
C TYR A 567 4.31 3.49 24.38
N THR A 568 4.50 4.41 25.29
CA THR A 568 3.75 5.67 25.35
C THR A 568 4.67 6.85 25.07
N GLN A 569 4.11 7.89 24.48
CA GLN A 569 4.84 9.10 24.13
C GLN A 569 4.00 10.34 24.42
N LEU A 570 4.63 11.32 25.03
CA LEU A 570 4.10 12.69 25.17
C LEU A 570 4.65 13.53 24.02
N GLY A 571 3.80 14.01 23.13
CA GLY A 571 4.16 14.90 22.03
C GLY A 571 4.48 16.33 22.50
N ASP A 572 5.17 17.10 21.67
CA ASP A 572 5.51 18.50 21.94
C ASP A 572 4.26 19.38 22.07
N ASP A 573 3.17 18.99 21.42
CA ASP A 573 1.82 19.58 21.52
C ASP A 573 1.04 19.14 22.76
N ASN A 574 1.68 18.39 23.66
CA ASN A 574 1.09 17.76 24.84
C ASN A 574 0.05 16.68 24.52
N SER A 575 -0.04 16.21 23.28
CA SER A 575 -0.78 14.99 22.92
C SER A 575 -0.16 13.76 23.57
N PHE A 576 -0.97 12.78 23.92
CA PHE A 576 -0.49 11.53 24.52
C PHE A 576 -0.84 10.36 23.61
N ARG A 577 0.16 9.57 23.27
CA ARG A 577 0.08 8.48 22.31
C ARG A 577 0.44 7.16 22.97
N LEU A 578 -0.34 6.13 22.67
CA LEU A 578 -0.01 4.73 22.96
C LEU A 578 0.26 4.04 21.62
N LYS A 579 1.44 3.46 21.45
CA LYS A 579 1.84 2.80 20.20
C LYS A 579 2.19 1.34 20.42
N LEU A 580 1.69 0.50 19.53
CA LEU A 580 2.15 -0.87 19.28
C LEU A 580 3.16 -0.79 18.13
N PHE A 581 4.43 -0.96 18.42
CA PHE A 581 5.49 -0.80 17.45
C PHE A 581 6.03 -2.14 16.99
N CYS A 582 5.85 -2.45 15.72
CA CYS A 582 6.43 -3.62 15.08
C CYS A 582 7.92 -3.35 14.81
N VAL A 583 8.79 -3.89 15.63
CA VAL A 583 10.26 -3.76 15.50
C VAL A 583 10.78 -4.58 14.34
N ASN A 584 10.26 -5.82 14.20
CA ASN A 584 10.70 -6.75 13.17
C ASN A 584 9.49 -7.33 12.41
N PRO A 585 9.20 -6.87 11.19
CA PRO A 585 8.04 -7.31 10.41
C PRO A 585 8.26 -8.64 9.68
N ALA A 586 9.40 -9.32 9.85
CA ALA A 586 9.82 -10.48 9.07
C ALA A 586 8.79 -11.62 9.07
N ALA A 587 8.13 -11.90 10.21
CA ALA A 587 7.13 -12.95 10.32
C ALA A 587 5.89 -12.65 9.46
N ASN A 588 5.38 -11.43 9.56
CA ASN A 588 4.21 -10.95 8.82
C ASN A 588 4.48 -10.92 7.31
N LEU A 589 5.61 -10.37 6.90
CA LEU A 589 6.00 -10.32 5.49
C LEU A 589 6.19 -11.72 4.90
N ARG A 590 6.77 -12.65 5.67
CA ARG A 590 6.94 -14.06 5.29
C ARG A 590 5.59 -14.74 5.08
N GLN A 591 4.64 -14.51 5.96
CA GLN A 591 3.29 -15.05 5.86
C GLN A 591 2.60 -14.56 4.58
N CYS A 592 2.67 -13.26 4.29
CA CYS A 592 2.11 -12.70 3.06
C CYS A 592 2.75 -13.29 1.80
N MET A 593 4.07 -13.38 1.74
CA MET A 593 4.78 -14.02 0.63
C MET A 593 4.48 -15.51 0.49
N GLY A 594 4.10 -16.18 1.59
CA GLY A 594 3.67 -17.58 1.59
C GLY A 594 2.35 -17.84 0.84
N ARG A 595 1.59 -16.79 0.51
CA ARG A 595 0.36 -16.87 -0.30
C ARG A 595 0.63 -17.10 -1.79
N GLY A 596 1.89 -17.06 -2.22
CA GLY A 596 2.31 -17.32 -3.58
C GLY A 596 3.34 -18.44 -3.68
N ARG A 597 3.70 -18.77 -4.92
CA ARG A 597 4.68 -19.81 -5.23
C ARG A 597 6.12 -19.40 -4.92
N SER A 598 6.51 -18.18 -5.28
CA SER A 598 7.88 -17.69 -5.21
C SER A 598 7.90 -16.17 -5.14
N SER A 599 8.91 -15.62 -4.46
CA SER A 599 9.11 -14.17 -4.32
C SER A 599 10.53 -13.80 -4.70
N ILE A 600 10.66 -12.81 -5.58
CA ILE A 600 11.94 -12.24 -6.00
C ILE A 600 12.00 -10.82 -5.46
N LEU A 601 12.83 -10.59 -4.45
CA LEU A 601 13.05 -9.28 -3.85
C LEU A 601 14.35 -8.72 -4.40
N PHE A 602 14.30 -7.53 -4.98
CA PHE A 602 15.47 -6.93 -5.60
C PHE A 602 15.57 -5.44 -5.35
N SER A 603 16.82 -4.98 -5.24
CA SER A 603 17.16 -3.58 -5.05
C SER A 603 18.62 -3.34 -5.42
N ALA A 604 18.94 -2.10 -5.78
CA ALA A 604 20.33 -1.67 -5.98
C ALA A 604 21.10 -1.46 -4.66
N THR A 605 20.38 -1.38 -3.55
CA THR A 605 20.96 -1.01 -2.25
C THR A 605 20.75 -2.07 -1.16
N PHE A 606 20.60 -3.33 -1.54
CA PHE A 606 20.50 -4.46 -0.61
C PHE A 606 21.85 -4.80 0.06
N LEU A 607 22.42 -3.86 0.77
CA LEU A 607 23.70 -4.02 1.44
C LEU A 607 23.63 -3.64 2.93
N PRO A 608 24.01 -4.53 3.85
CA PRO A 608 24.35 -5.96 3.63
C PRO A 608 23.09 -6.79 3.35
N ILE A 609 23.19 -7.73 2.42
CA ILE A 609 22.01 -8.51 1.97
C ILE A 609 21.41 -9.36 3.10
N GLN A 610 22.21 -9.85 4.03
CA GLN A 610 21.76 -10.65 5.17
C GLN A 610 20.84 -9.86 6.11
N TYR A 611 21.11 -8.55 6.30
CA TYR A 611 20.24 -7.67 7.06
C TYR A 611 18.84 -7.63 6.46
N TYR A 612 18.75 -7.35 5.15
CA TYR A 612 17.47 -7.31 4.45
C TYR A 612 16.80 -8.68 4.38
N LYS A 613 17.55 -9.75 4.10
CA LYS A 613 17.03 -11.12 4.07
C LYS A 613 16.40 -11.51 5.40
N LYS A 614 17.06 -11.21 6.52
CA LYS A 614 16.55 -11.49 7.87
C LYS A 614 15.25 -10.74 8.13
N LEU A 615 15.21 -9.44 7.87
CA LEU A 615 14.11 -8.56 8.23
C LEU A 615 12.94 -8.57 7.22
N LEU A 616 13.17 -9.00 5.99
CA LEU A 616 12.13 -9.17 4.97
C LEU A 616 11.59 -10.61 4.89
N GLY A 617 11.76 -11.40 5.93
CA GLY A 617 11.15 -12.71 6.06
C GLY A 617 11.82 -13.84 5.25
N GLY A 618 13.09 -13.66 4.89
CA GLY A 618 13.90 -14.73 4.32
C GLY A 618 14.26 -15.81 5.34
N THR A 619 14.63 -16.98 4.83
CA THR A 619 15.14 -18.12 5.59
C THR A 619 16.57 -18.47 5.14
N PRO A 620 17.34 -19.23 5.91
CA PRO A 620 18.67 -19.65 5.47
C PRO A 620 18.69 -20.42 4.14
N GLU A 621 17.58 -21.05 3.79
CA GLU A 621 17.44 -21.84 2.57
C GLU A 621 17.10 -21.01 1.32
N ASP A 622 16.71 -19.75 1.50
CA ASP A 622 16.39 -18.83 0.40
C ASP A 622 17.68 -18.32 -0.26
N TYR A 623 17.60 -17.99 -1.53
CA TYR A 623 18.75 -17.64 -2.34
C TYR A 623 19.16 -16.17 -2.19
N GLU A 624 20.46 -15.93 -2.39
CA GLU A 624 21.06 -14.60 -2.44
C GLU A 624 21.86 -14.47 -3.71
N VAL A 625 21.74 -13.34 -4.39
CA VAL A 625 22.49 -13.04 -5.61
C VAL A 625 23.00 -11.61 -5.55
N TYR A 626 24.27 -11.45 -5.82
CA TYR A 626 24.92 -10.17 -6.06
C TYR A 626 25.19 -10.05 -7.54
N ALA A 627 24.52 -9.12 -8.20
CA ALA A 627 24.76 -8.85 -9.60
C ALA A 627 26.03 -8.04 -9.79
N LYS A 628 26.78 -8.38 -10.83
CA LYS A 628 27.93 -7.60 -11.24
C LYS A 628 27.48 -6.30 -11.89
N SER A 629 28.09 -5.18 -11.54
CA SER A 629 27.89 -3.93 -12.26
C SER A 629 28.30 -4.07 -13.72
N VAL A 630 27.52 -3.51 -14.62
CA VAL A 630 27.81 -3.47 -16.07
C VAL A 630 28.63 -2.25 -16.46
N PHE A 631 28.84 -1.34 -15.53
CA PHE A 631 29.54 -0.09 -15.75
C PHE A 631 31.05 -0.27 -15.53
N ASP A 632 31.81 0.42 -16.34
CA ASP A 632 33.27 0.47 -16.21
C ASP A 632 33.64 1.22 -14.92
N ALA A 633 34.40 0.55 -14.05
CA ALA A 633 34.82 1.12 -12.79
C ALA A 633 35.74 2.33 -12.97
N GLU A 634 36.50 2.40 -14.10
CA GLU A 634 37.42 3.49 -14.40
C GLU A 634 36.69 4.78 -14.78
N LYS A 635 35.43 4.69 -15.28
CA LYS A 635 34.59 5.85 -15.58
C LYS A 635 34.04 6.56 -14.33
N ARG A 636 34.28 6.01 -13.15
CA ARG A 636 33.82 6.57 -11.88
C ARG A 636 35.01 6.84 -10.94
N ALA A 637 35.23 8.09 -10.60
CA ALA A 637 36.10 8.41 -9.47
C ALA A 637 35.33 8.32 -8.14
N LEU A 638 35.87 7.61 -7.16
CA LEU A 638 35.36 7.58 -5.80
C LEU A 638 36.39 8.16 -4.84
N PHE A 639 36.10 9.34 -4.30
CA PHE A 639 36.94 10.03 -3.34
C PHE A 639 36.37 9.97 -1.93
N ILE A 640 37.19 9.70 -0.93
CA ILE A 640 36.84 9.72 0.49
C ILE A 640 37.71 10.73 1.22
N ALA A 641 37.09 11.73 1.82
CA ALA A 641 37.80 12.75 2.60
C ALA A 641 38.21 12.22 3.97
N ASP A 642 39.48 12.50 4.36
CA ASP A 642 40.11 12.05 5.61
C ASP A 642 40.09 13.11 6.73
N ASP A 643 39.81 14.37 6.39
CA ASP A 643 39.99 15.54 7.28
C ASP A 643 38.67 16.29 7.59
N VAL A 644 37.52 15.88 7.03
CA VAL A 644 36.21 16.46 7.34
C VAL A 644 35.22 15.42 7.88
N THR A 645 34.20 15.88 8.63
CA THR A 645 33.17 15.00 9.17
C THR A 645 31.87 15.75 9.52
N SER A 646 30.75 15.04 9.48
CA SER A 646 29.45 15.55 9.92
C SER A 646 29.13 15.26 11.41
N LYS A 647 30.12 14.72 12.19
CA LYS A 647 29.92 14.42 13.61
C LYS A 647 29.46 15.64 14.38
N TYR A 648 28.47 15.47 15.25
CA TYR A 648 27.89 16.57 16.04
C TYR A 648 28.96 17.29 16.88
N SER A 649 29.90 16.55 17.47
CA SER A 649 30.98 17.10 18.33
C SER A 649 32.03 17.94 17.57
N ARG A 650 32.07 17.85 16.23
CA ARG A 650 33.01 18.63 15.39
C ARG A 650 32.32 19.75 14.60
N ARG A 651 31.00 19.91 14.72
CA ARG A 651 30.27 20.95 13.99
C ARG A 651 30.75 22.35 14.44
N SER A 652 31.32 23.05 13.50
CA SER A 652 31.83 24.44 13.68
C SER A 652 31.77 25.17 12.34
N ASP A 653 31.83 26.50 12.37
CA ASP A 653 31.88 27.27 11.12
C ASP A 653 33.12 26.94 10.28
N GLU A 654 34.23 26.55 10.92
CA GLU A 654 35.42 26.07 10.26
C GLU A 654 35.18 24.74 9.53
N GLU A 655 34.49 23.79 10.17
CA GLU A 655 34.15 22.50 9.54
C GLU A 655 33.19 22.69 8.34
N TYR A 656 32.20 23.53 8.46
CA TYR A 656 31.31 23.88 7.35
C TYR A 656 32.07 24.58 6.21
N ALA A 657 33.04 25.44 6.54
CA ALA A 657 33.90 26.09 5.56
C ALA A 657 34.80 25.12 4.83
N ASN A 658 35.37 24.14 5.55
CA ASN A 658 36.21 23.10 4.95
C ASN A 658 35.38 22.21 3.98
N ILE A 659 34.17 21.83 4.37
CA ILE A 659 33.26 21.10 3.48
C ILE A 659 32.89 21.93 2.25
N ALA A 660 32.60 23.24 2.43
CA ALA A 660 32.34 24.15 1.30
C ALA A 660 33.56 24.28 0.36
N ALA A 661 34.76 24.29 0.93
CA ALA A 661 36.00 24.30 0.15
C ALA A 661 36.20 22.99 -0.65
N TYR A 662 35.88 21.83 -0.06
CA TYR A 662 35.87 20.55 -0.80
C TYR A 662 34.91 20.58 -2.00
N ILE A 663 33.69 21.12 -1.79
CA ILE A 663 32.72 21.25 -2.88
C ILE A 663 33.31 22.07 -4.01
N GLU A 664 33.89 23.24 -3.73
CA GLU A 664 34.53 24.08 -4.72
C GLU A 664 35.71 23.38 -5.43
N GLU A 665 36.61 22.76 -4.65
CA GLU A 665 37.78 22.07 -5.21
C GLU A 665 37.39 20.90 -6.16
N ILE A 666 36.19 20.32 -5.99
CA ILE A 666 35.64 19.29 -6.85
C ILE A 666 35.01 19.89 -8.11
N VAL A 667 34.10 20.88 -7.94
CA VAL A 667 33.27 21.38 -9.05
C VAL A 667 34.02 22.30 -10.02
N LYS A 668 35.03 23.06 -9.53
CA LYS A 668 35.76 24.03 -10.35
C LYS A 668 36.57 23.40 -11.50
N ASN A 669 36.83 22.09 -11.46
CA ASN A 669 37.70 21.42 -12.44
C ASN A 669 36.94 20.99 -13.71
N ARG A 670 35.63 21.00 -13.71
CA ARG A 670 34.82 20.69 -14.88
C ARG A 670 33.44 21.39 -14.80
N HIS A 671 33.06 22.08 -15.87
CA HIS A 671 31.72 22.62 -16.04
C HIS A 671 30.70 21.46 -16.14
N GLY A 672 29.52 21.65 -15.60
CA GLY A 672 28.44 20.67 -15.61
C GLY A 672 27.63 20.67 -14.30
N ASN A 673 26.82 19.62 -14.12
CA ASN A 673 25.84 19.54 -13.08
C ASN A 673 26.30 18.66 -11.92
N TYR A 674 26.19 19.19 -10.71
CA TYR A 674 26.59 18.52 -9.46
C TYR A 674 25.44 18.52 -8.45
N MET A 675 25.32 17.48 -7.65
CA MET A 675 24.43 17.43 -6.48
C MET A 675 25.22 17.25 -5.20
N VAL A 676 24.92 18.08 -4.20
CA VAL A 676 25.48 18.01 -2.85
C VAL A 676 24.41 17.52 -1.90
N PHE A 677 24.60 16.36 -1.31
CA PHE A 677 23.66 15.75 -0.38
C PHE A 677 24.08 15.94 1.06
N CYS A 678 23.29 16.64 1.84
CA CYS A 678 23.55 16.97 3.24
C CYS A 678 22.69 16.14 4.20
N PRO A 679 23.13 15.88 5.45
CA PRO A 679 22.40 15.02 6.39
C PRO A 679 21.08 15.63 6.93
N SER A 680 20.88 16.94 6.83
CA SER A 680 19.66 17.64 7.23
C SER A 680 19.57 19.03 6.61
N TYR A 681 18.38 19.63 6.58
CA TYR A 681 18.19 21.02 6.10
C TYR A 681 19.03 22.04 6.89
N ALA A 682 19.09 21.93 8.21
CA ALA A 682 19.91 22.83 9.03
C ALA A 682 21.41 22.74 8.67
N PHE A 683 21.90 21.55 8.32
CA PHE A 683 23.27 21.34 7.88
C PHE A 683 23.48 21.87 6.46
N LEU A 684 22.53 21.63 5.58
CA LEU A 684 22.52 22.12 4.20
C LEU A 684 22.61 23.65 4.15
N TYR A 685 21.75 24.36 4.89
CA TYR A 685 21.78 25.83 4.92
C TYR A 685 23.09 26.39 5.46
N ARG A 686 23.74 25.74 6.41
CA ARG A 686 25.05 26.14 6.93
C ARG A 686 26.14 26.01 5.87
N ILE A 687 26.20 24.88 5.19
CA ILE A 687 27.19 24.66 4.09
C ILE A 687 26.92 25.64 2.95
N TYR A 688 25.67 25.77 2.52
CA TYR A 688 25.31 26.68 1.45
C TYR A 688 25.70 28.13 1.77
N ALA A 689 25.45 28.60 2.99
CA ALA A 689 25.85 29.95 3.40
C ALA A 689 27.38 30.17 3.31
N GLN A 690 28.18 29.18 3.77
CA GLN A 690 29.64 29.23 3.66
C GLN A 690 30.10 29.18 2.20
N TYR A 691 29.44 28.37 1.38
CA TYR A 691 29.75 28.24 -0.05
C TYR A 691 29.41 29.52 -0.83
N ALA A 692 28.20 30.04 -0.66
CA ALA A 692 27.72 31.24 -1.34
C ALA A 692 28.53 32.48 -0.98
N GLU A 693 28.91 32.64 0.28
CA GLU A 693 29.75 33.77 0.75
C GLU A 693 31.14 33.75 0.15
N ARG A 694 31.74 32.56 -0.03
CA ARG A 694 33.16 32.43 -0.43
C ARG A 694 33.36 32.21 -1.91
N TYR A 695 32.45 31.49 -2.56
CA TYR A 695 32.59 30.98 -3.91
C TYR A 695 31.41 31.35 -4.83
N GLY A 696 30.36 32.00 -4.31
CA GLY A 696 29.27 32.51 -5.13
C GLY A 696 29.74 33.60 -6.07
N GLY A 697 29.39 33.49 -7.38
CA GLY A 697 29.80 34.47 -8.38
C GLY A 697 29.40 34.06 -9.79
N GLU A 698 29.82 34.82 -10.83
CA GLU A 698 29.57 34.52 -12.25
C GLU A 698 30.06 33.10 -12.61
N GLY A 699 29.26 32.35 -13.36
CA GLY A 699 29.54 30.99 -13.77
C GLY A 699 29.18 29.88 -12.76
N ARG A 700 28.52 30.22 -11.63
CA ARG A 700 28.01 29.24 -10.65
C ARG A 700 26.55 29.49 -10.37
N GLU A 701 25.72 28.54 -10.70
CA GLU A 701 24.31 28.52 -10.33
C GLU A 701 24.08 27.54 -9.18
N CYS A 702 23.41 27.97 -8.12
CA CYS A 702 23.12 27.15 -6.97
C CYS A 702 21.62 27.03 -6.78
N LEU A 703 21.11 25.81 -6.72
CA LEU A 703 19.73 25.47 -6.39
C LEU A 703 19.68 24.83 -5.00
N ILE A 704 18.64 25.13 -4.24
CA ILE A 704 18.47 24.61 -2.88
C ILE A 704 17.15 23.87 -2.77
N GLN A 705 17.18 22.68 -2.23
CA GLN A 705 15.98 21.95 -1.88
C GLN A 705 15.28 22.65 -0.70
N GLY A 706 14.02 23.08 -0.90
CA GLY A 706 13.17 23.62 0.16
C GLY A 706 12.59 22.52 1.07
N GLU A 707 12.21 22.88 2.30
CA GLU A 707 11.62 21.94 3.27
C GLU A 707 10.23 21.44 2.85
N SER A 708 9.46 22.23 2.11
CA SER A 708 8.09 21.93 1.65
C SER A 708 7.94 22.17 0.15
N MET A 709 8.74 21.47 -0.68
CA MET A 709 8.63 21.54 -2.13
C MET A 709 7.46 20.69 -2.64
N GLY A 710 6.54 21.31 -3.37
CA GLY A 710 5.48 20.63 -4.10
C GLY A 710 5.99 19.88 -5.35
N GLU A 711 5.09 19.20 -6.05
CA GLU A 711 5.46 18.46 -7.27
C GLU A 711 5.92 19.40 -8.39
N VAL A 712 5.32 20.59 -8.51
CA VAL A 712 5.70 21.63 -9.46
C VAL A 712 7.10 22.16 -9.19
N ASP A 713 7.40 22.51 -7.94
CA ASP A 713 8.72 23.02 -7.55
C ASP A 713 9.82 21.98 -7.77
N ARG A 714 9.48 20.72 -7.50
CA ARG A 714 10.38 19.59 -7.75
C ARG A 714 10.69 19.44 -9.23
N GLU A 715 9.69 19.53 -10.10
CA GLU A 715 9.87 19.38 -11.53
C GLU A 715 10.64 20.58 -12.11
N GLU A 716 10.40 21.80 -11.63
CA GLU A 716 11.18 22.99 -11.96
C GLU A 716 12.66 22.81 -11.58
N PHE A 717 12.94 22.32 -10.36
CA PHE A 717 14.31 22.02 -9.92
C PHE A 717 14.99 21.01 -10.85
N LEU A 718 14.29 19.93 -11.20
CA LEU A 718 14.84 18.88 -12.08
C LEU A 718 15.02 19.33 -13.54
N SER A 719 14.14 20.19 -14.04
CA SER A 719 14.23 20.71 -15.40
C SER A 719 15.55 21.45 -15.65
N ARG A 720 16.10 22.10 -14.61
CA ARG A 720 17.41 22.78 -14.68
C ARG A 720 18.56 21.78 -14.89
N PHE A 721 18.45 20.57 -14.37
CA PHE A 721 19.46 19.51 -14.55
C PHE A 721 19.33 18.78 -15.87
N ARG A 722 18.13 18.70 -16.46
CA ARG A 722 17.90 18.04 -17.76
C ARG A 722 18.32 18.88 -18.95
N GLY A 723 18.57 20.18 -18.76
CA GLY A 723 18.88 21.10 -19.87
C GLY A 723 17.73 21.22 -20.87
N ASN A 724 18.05 21.67 -22.08
CA ASN A 724 17.06 21.84 -23.15
C ASN A 724 16.77 20.55 -23.95
N ASP A 725 16.87 19.37 -23.38
CA ASP A 725 16.55 18.07 -24.03
C ASP A 725 15.16 18.01 -24.72
N MET A 726 14.26 18.95 -24.38
CA MET A 726 12.96 19.11 -25.04
C MET A 726 12.99 19.86 -26.36
N LEU A 727 14.11 20.41 -26.79
CA LEU A 727 14.22 21.18 -28.04
C LEU A 727 14.74 20.36 -29.24
N ASP A 728 15.16 19.13 -29.05
CA ASP A 728 15.73 18.28 -30.10
C ASP A 728 14.74 17.71 -31.12
N LEU A 729 13.46 18.03 -31.00
CA LEU A 729 12.44 17.59 -31.98
C LEU A 729 12.05 18.63 -33.03
N GLN A 730 12.62 19.84 -33.03
CA GLN A 730 12.30 20.88 -34.04
C GLN A 730 13.47 21.76 -34.51
N ALA A 731 14.70 21.45 -34.20
CA ALA A 731 15.82 22.32 -34.60
C ALA A 731 16.63 21.81 -35.80
N ASP A 732 16.05 21.94 -37.01
CA ASP A 732 16.80 22.05 -38.30
C ASP A 732 17.29 23.48 -38.54
N ILE A 733 17.52 24.27 -37.50
CA ILE A 733 18.12 25.61 -37.62
C ILE A 733 19.30 25.66 -36.67
N ALA A 734 20.50 25.59 -37.25
CA ALA A 734 21.77 25.85 -36.59
C ALA A 734 21.76 27.27 -35.95
N MET A 735 21.40 27.35 -34.69
CA MET A 735 21.92 28.39 -33.80
C MET A 735 23.03 27.72 -32.98
N GLU A 736 24.25 28.17 -33.18
CA GLU A 736 25.33 28.05 -32.22
C GLU A 736 24.84 28.77 -30.95
N ILE A 737 24.21 28.00 -30.06
CA ILE A 737 24.04 28.40 -28.67
C ILE A 737 25.44 28.26 -28.09
N GLU A 738 26.09 29.39 -27.75
CA GLU A 738 27.26 29.37 -26.89
C GLU A 738 26.85 28.52 -25.67
N GLU A 739 27.50 27.34 -25.49
CA GLU A 739 27.42 26.58 -24.23
C GLU A 739 27.85 27.56 -23.15
N GLU A 740 26.92 28.05 -22.35
CA GLU A 740 27.26 28.82 -21.15
C GLU A 740 28.15 27.92 -20.32
N ASP A 741 29.40 28.29 -20.16
CA ASP A 741 30.41 27.69 -19.29
C ASP A 741 29.97 27.83 -17.81
N SER A 742 28.88 27.17 -17.42
CA SER A 742 28.26 27.28 -16.10
C SER A 742 28.36 25.98 -15.30
N ILE A 743 28.52 26.12 -14.03
CA ILE A 743 28.47 25.03 -13.06
C ILE A 743 27.14 25.12 -12.30
N LEU A 744 26.31 24.05 -12.43
CA LEU A 744 25.05 23.95 -11.69
C LEU A 744 25.25 23.05 -10.46
N ILE A 745 24.91 23.57 -9.27
CA ILE A 745 25.05 22.86 -8.01
C ILE A 745 23.70 22.79 -7.30
N GLY A 746 23.12 21.59 -7.18
CA GLY A 746 21.92 21.35 -6.39
C GLY A 746 22.25 20.92 -4.97
N PHE A 747 21.90 21.74 -3.98
CA PHE A 747 22.01 21.39 -2.57
C PHE A 747 20.76 20.67 -2.10
N CYS A 748 20.89 19.40 -1.74
CA CYS A 748 19.80 18.47 -1.40
C CYS A 748 20.01 17.81 -0.04
N VAL A 749 18.97 17.18 0.48
CA VAL A 749 19.03 16.41 1.74
C VAL A 749 19.08 14.92 1.44
N LEU A 750 19.95 14.19 2.13
CA LEU A 750 20.06 12.72 2.06
C LEU A 750 18.75 12.05 2.49
N GLY A 751 18.21 11.17 1.65
CA GLY A 751 16.91 10.53 1.88
C GLY A 751 15.72 11.44 1.58
N GLY A 752 15.95 12.66 1.04
CA GLY A 752 14.90 13.55 0.54
C GLY A 752 14.46 13.20 -0.88
N ILE A 753 13.52 13.99 -1.41
CA ILE A 753 12.85 13.76 -2.70
C ILE A 753 13.79 13.68 -3.92
N PHE A 754 15.02 14.21 -3.81
CA PHE A 754 16.06 14.15 -4.85
C PHE A 754 17.05 13.00 -4.67
N SER A 755 17.06 12.33 -3.52
CA SER A 755 17.90 11.13 -3.31
C SER A 755 17.28 9.89 -3.93
N GLU A 756 15.97 9.89 -4.22
CA GLU A 756 15.22 8.75 -4.72
C GLU A 756 14.30 9.12 -5.89
N GLY A 757 14.15 8.22 -6.89
CA GLY A 757 13.13 8.36 -7.93
C GLY A 757 13.36 9.46 -8.96
N ILE A 758 14.61 9.92 -9.14
CA ILE A 758 15.00 10.82 -10.24
C ILE A 758 15.77 10.01 -11.29
N ASP A 759 15.51 10.28 -12.55
CA ASP A 759 16.25 9.72 -13.68
C ASP A 759 16.97 10.86 -14.42
N LEU A 760 18.24 11.08 -14.06
CA LEU A 760 19.14 11.99 -14.73
C LEU A 760 20.15 11.13 -15.48
N LYS A 761 20.20 11.24 -16.80
CA LYS A 761 21.05 10.45 -17.70
C LYS A 761 22.09 11.34 -18.35
N ASN A 762 23.15 10.73 -18.87
CA ASN A 762 24.23 11.40 -19.57
C ASN A 762 24.81 12.55 -18.72
N ASP A 763 25.14 13.67 -19.30
CA ASP A 763 25.75 14.82 -18.65
C ASP A 763 24.79 15.61 -17.73
N SER A 764 23.55 15.14 -17.59
CA SER A 764 22.59 15.76 -16.65
C SER A 764 23.05 15.74 -15.18
N LEU A 765 23.98 14.84 -14.82
CA LEU A 765 24.63 14.81 -13.50
C LEU A 765 26.01 14.15 -13.57
N ILE A 766 27.06 14.92 -13.47
CA ILE A 766 28.45 14.44 -13.53
C ILE A 766 29.11 14.27 -12.16
N GLY A 767 28.48 14.70 -11.07
CA GLY A 767 29.04 14.52 -9.74
C GLY A 767 28.01 14.50 -8.62
N ALA A 768 28.22 13.58 -7.67
CA ALA A 768 27.49 13.53 -6.40
C ALA A 768 28.47 13.71 -5.23
N ILE A 769 28.25 14.72 -4.42
CA ILE A 769 29.03 15.04 -3.24
C ILE A 769 28.18 14.75 -2.02
N ILE A 770 28.56 13.76 -1.24
CA ILE A 770 27.77 13.24 -0.13
C ILE A 770 28.44 13.63 1.18
N VAL A 771 27.80 14.50 1.94
CA VAL A 771 28.28 15.00 3.21
C VAL A 771 27.73 14.17 4.35
N GLY A 772 28.61 13.49 5.07
CA GLY A 772 28.21 12.64 6.20
C GLY A 772 27.68 11.27 5.82
N THR A 773 27.48 10.44 6.83
CA THR A 773 27.16 9.02 6.69
C THR A 773 25.66 8.72 6.67
N GLY A 774 24.80 9.70 6.48
CA GLY A 774 23.36 9.52 6.32
C GLY A 774 22.60 8.99 7.56
N LEU A 775 23.24 8.93 8.73
CA LEU A 775 22.62 8.39 9.94
C LEU A 775 21.27 9.05 10.20
N PRO A 776 20.20 8.29 10.46
CA PRO A 776 18.91 8.82 10.87
C PRO A 776 19.03 9.64 12.15
N GLN A 777 18.08 10.54 12.36
CA GLN A 777 17.98 11.31 13.61
C GLN A 777 17.75 10.36 14.79
N VAL A 778 18.41 10.67 15.93
CA VAL A 778 18.17 9.93 17.17
C VAL A 778 16.74 10.20 17.65
N CYS A 779 15.96 9.16 17.81
CA CYS A 779 14.62 9.20 18.36
C CYS A 779 14.35 7.94 19.19
N PHE A 780 13.27 7.96 19.96
CA PHE A 780 12.96 6.88 20.89
C PHE A 780 12.77 5.53 20.17
N GLU A 781 12.10 5.52 19.03
CA GLU A 781 11.94 4.29 18.23
C GLU A 781 13.26 3.72 17.74
N ARG A 782 14.22 4.57 17.35
CA ARG A 782 15.55 4.10 16.94
C ARG A 782 16.33 3.49 18.12
N GLU A 783 16.14 4.01 19.33
CA GLU A 783 16.71 3.40 20.53
C GLU A 783 16.00 2.08 20.90
N ILE A 784 14.69 1.96 20.72
CA ILE A 784 13.97 0.68 20.82
C ILE A 784 14.55 -0.35 19.84
N LEU A 785 14.66 0.02 18.55
CA LEU A 785 15.26 -0.83 17.53
C LEU A 785 16.67 -1.28 17.92
N LYS A 786 17.50 -0.33 18.36
CA LYS A 786 18.87 -0.62 18.78
C LYS A 786 18.91 -1.64 19.92
N ASN A 787 18.16 -1.40 20.98
CA ASN A 787 18.15 -2.27 22.16
C ASN A 787 17.61 -3.66 21.83
N PHE A 788 16.52 -3.74 21.03
CA PHE A 788 15.95 -4.98 20.58
C PHE A 788 16.98 -5.85 19.83
N PHE A 789 17.70 -5.29 18.86
CA PHE A 789 18.70 -6.05 18.11
C PHE A 789 19.97 -6.34 18.91
N ASP A 790 20.36 -5.50 19.88
CA ASP A 790 21.43 -5.81 20.83
C ASP A 790 21.06 -7.04 21.71
N GLU A 791 19.80 -7.17 22.15
CA GLU A 791 19.26 -8.30 22.88
C GLU A 791 19.21 -9.58 22.03
N GLU A 792 18.91 -9.46 20.72
CA GLU A 792 18.97 -10.54 19.74
C GLU A 792 20.40 -11.01 19.39
N GLY A 793 21.43 -10.35 19.96
CA GLY A 793 22.85 -10.68 19.72
C GLY A 793 23.42 -10.08 18.42
N GLU A 794 22.71 -9.15 17.80
CA GLU A 794 23.17 -8.37 16.65
C GLU A 794 23.82 -7.06 17.12
N ASN A 795 24.42 -6.31 16.20
CA ASN A 795 24.83 -4.94 16.52
C ASN A 795 23.66 -3.98 16.31
N GLY A 796 22.97 -3.64 17.40
CA GLY A 796 21.78 -2.77 17.34
C GLY A 796 22.05 -1.41 16.72
N PHE A 797 23.24 -0.84 16.88
CA PHE A 797 23.61 0.41 16.22
C PHE A 797 23.67 0.26 14.69
N ASP A 798 24.17 -0.87 14.20
CA ASP A 798 24.23 -1.15 12.77
C ASP A 798 22.80 -1.24 12.19
N TYR A 799 21.92 -1.98 12.86
CA TYR A 799 20.54 -2.20 12.44
C TYR A 799 19.68 -0.92 12.46
N SER A 800 19.89 -0.06 13.46
CA SER A 800 19.05 1.12 13.67
C SER A 800 19.55 2.37 12.96
N TYR A 801 20.86 2.49 12.78
CA TYR A 801 21.48 3.72 12.30
C TYR A 801 22.38 3.52 11.08
N ARG A 802 23.35 2.59 11.13
CA ARG A 802 24.39 2.51 10.09
C ARG A 802 23.86 1.94 8.78
N TYR A 803 23.13 0.82 8.80
CA TYR A 803 22.56 0.24 7.58
C TYR A 803 21.54 1.15 6.91
N PRO A 804 20.56 1.74 7.62
CA PRO A 804 19.65 2.72 7.03
C PRO A 804 20.36 3.97 6.52
N GLY A 805 21.38 4.43 7.23
CA GLY A 805 22.20 5.59 6.81
C GLY A 805 22.97 5.31 5.52
N MET A 806 23.65 4.15 5.46
CA MET A 806 24.42 3.77 4.28
C MET A 806 23.52 3.53 3.05
N ASN A 807 22.32 3.02 3.26
CA ASN A 807 21.34 2.89 2.16
C ASN A 807 21.06 4.24 1.47
N LYS A 808 20.87 5.32 2.24
CA LYS A 808 20.68 6.68 1.69
C LYS A 808 21.91 7.17 0.93
N VAL A 809 23.11 6.87 1.42
CA VAL A 809 24.37 7.21 0.76
C VAL A 809 24.48 6.49 -0.58
N LEU A 810 24.19 5.20 -0.62
CA LEU A 810 24.24 4.39 -1.84
C LEU A 810 23.20 4.85 -2.88
N GLN A 811 22.00 5.23 -2.43
CA GLN A 811 20.96 5.78 -3.30
C GLN A 811 21.40 7.10 -3.95
N ALA A 812 21.99 8.02 -3.17
CA ALA A 812 22.48 9.30 -3.68
C ALA A 812 23.64 9.10 -4.64
N ALA A 813 24.60 8.25 -4.31
CA ALA A 813 25.75 7.91 -5.15
C ALA A 813 25.33 7.26 -6.47
N GLY A 814 24.32 6.38 -6.46
CA GLY A 814 23.80 5.69 -7.62
C GLY A 814 23.10 6.59 -8.65
N ARG A 815 23.13 7.92 -8.48
CA ARG A 815 22.58 8.88 -9.44
C ARG A 815 23.57 9.27 -10.53
N VAL A 816 24.86 9.14 -10.30
CA VAL A 816 25.91 9.63 -11.21
C VAL A 816 26.11 8.74 -12.42
N ILE A 817 26.15 7.42 -12.22
CA ILE A 817 26.38 6.46 -13.32
C ILE A 817 25.08 5.68 -13.60
N ARG A 818 24.49 5.93 -14.75
CA ARG A 818 23.21 5.36 -15.21
C ARG A 818 23.32 4.60 -16.51
N THR A 819 24.23 5.03 -17.38
CA THR A 819 24.49 4.44 -18.68
C THR A 819 25.96 4.00 -18.78
N THR A 820 26.29 3.23 -19.80
CA THR A 820 27.67 2.82 -20.09
C THR A 820 28.57 3.96 -20.56
N GLU A 821 27.95 5.07 -20.94
CA GLU A 821 28.66 6.27 -21.45
C GLU A 821 28.95 7.28 -20.32
N ASP A 822 28.22 7.21 -19.21
CA ASP A 822 28.36 8.16 -18.13
C ASP A 822 29.77 8.09 -17.50
N VAL A 823 30.35 9.25 -17.26
CA VAL A 823 31.61 9.46 -16.55
C VAL A 823 31.35 10.44 -15.40
N GLY A 824 31.79 10.14 -14.17
CA GLY A 824 31.48 11.04 -13.08
C GLY A 824 32.20 10.77 -11.77
N ILE A 825 31.99 11.71 -10.83
CA ILE A 825 32.65 11.73 -9.53
C ILE A 825 31.65 11.44 -8.42
N ILE A 826 32.02 10.56 -7.50
CA ILE A 826 31.37 10.38 -6.21
C ILE A 826 32.35 10.80 -5.13
N ALA A 827 31.99 11.80 -4.32
CA ALA A 827 32.82 12.27 -3.22
C ALA A 827 32.08 12.04 -1.88
N LEU A 828 32.69 11.28 -1.01
CA LEU A 828 32.19 10.97 0.34
C LEU A 828 32.92 11.86 1.35
N LEU A 829 32.30 12.93 1.78
CA LEU A 829 32.89 13.93 2.68
C LEU A 829 32.62 13.59 4.15
N ASP A 830 33.23 12.51 4.63
CA ASP A 830 33.26 12.13 6.05
C ASP A 830 34.35 11.07 6.32
N GLU A 831 35.26 11.34 7.27
CA GLU A 831 36.35 10.44 7.68
C GLU A 831 35.87 9.04 8.11
N ARG A 832 34.61 8.90 8.55
CA ARG A 832 34.05 7.63 8.98
C ARG A 832 33.96 6.58 7.86
N PHE A 833 33.88 6.98 6.60
CA PHE A 833 33.86 6.05 5.48
C PHE A 833 35.18 5.26 5.33
N LEU A 834 36.28 5.76 5.91
CA LEU A 834 37.56 5.05 5.98
C LEU A 834 37.58 3.93 7.04
N GLN A 835 36.57 3.85 7.90
CA GLN A 835 36.45 2.80 8.90
C GLN A 835 35.94 1.50 8.25
N GLY A 836 36.56 0.36 8.58
CA GLY A 836 36.17 -0.94 8.06
C GLY A 836 34.70 -1.34 8.35
N SER A 837 34.07 -0.74 9.36
CA SER A 837 32.63 -0.91 9.63
C SER A 837 31.72 -0.31 8.55
N TYR A 838 32.15 0.75 7.87
CA TYR A 838 31.45 1.34 6.73
C TYR A 838 31.86 0.66 5.41
N GLN A 839 33.14 0.40 5.21
CA GLN A 839 33.65 -0.23 3.98
C GLN A 839 33.05 -1.61 3.70
N ARG A 840 32.67 -2.36 4.74
CA ARG A 840 31.97 -3.65 4.59
C ARG A 840 30.59 -3.53 3.94
N MET A 841 30.01 -2.32 3.89
CA MET A 841 28.73 -2.02 3.25
C MET A 841 28.90 -1.40 1.86
N PHE A 842 30.14 -1.23 1.40
CA PHE A 842 30.40 -0.73 0.06
C PHE A 842 29.96 -1.76 -0.99
N PRO A 843 29.33 -1.33 -2.08
CA PRO A 843 29.14 -2.18 -3.23
C PRO A 843 30.48 -2.71 -3.75
N ARG A 844 30.46 -3.86 -4.38
CA ARG A 844 31.69 -4.49 -4.91
C ARG A 844 32.46 -3.60 -5.86
N GLU A 845 31.75 -2.77 -6.62
CA GLU A 845 32.37 -1.79 -7.50
C GLU A 845 33.07 -0.63 -6.78
N TRP A 846 32.91 -0.49 -5.46
CA TRP A 846 33.59 0.53 -4.65
C TRP A 846 34.88 0.01 -4.00
N GLU A 847 35.40 -1.13 -4.42
CA GLU A 847 36.68 -1.69 -3.91
C GLU A 847 37.85 -0.72 -4.16
N SER A 848 37.83 0.04 -5.28
CA SER A 848 38.83 1.06 -5.57
C SER A 848 38.29 2.45 -5.24
N PHE A 849 38.87 3.10 -4.24
CA PHE A 849 38.62 4.50 -3.88
C PHE A 849 39.93 5.21 -3.60
N GLU A 850 39.93 6.53 -3.70
CA GLU A 850 41.09 7.34 -3.34
C GLU A 850 40.80 8.15 -2.06
N GLU A 851 41.70 8.02 -1.08
CA GLU A 851 41.72 8.87 0.11
C GLU A 851 42.27 10.23 -0.27
N VAL A 852 41.55 11.28 0.10
CA VAL A 852 41.86 12.67 -0.24
C VAL A 852 41.74 13.58 0.96
N SER A 853 42.65 14.56 1.04
CA SER A 853 42.56 15.70 1.93
C SER A 853 42.19 16.97 1.16
N LEU A 854 41.77 18.03 1.83
CA LEU A 854 41.47 19.31 1.19
C LEU A 854 42.63 19.82 0.32
N GLY A 855 43.86 19.53 0.72
CA GLY A 855 45.07 19.92 -0.04
C GLY A 855 45.37 19.05 -1.27
N THR A 856 44.73 17.92 -1.43
CA THR A 856 45.05 16.93 -2.49
C THR A 856 43.89 16.69 -3.46
N VAL A 857 42.66 16.95 -3.07
CA VAL A 857 41.43 16.61 -3.82
C VAL A 857 41.42 17.25 -5.21
N ALA A 858 41.78 18.53 -5.36
CA ALA A 858 41.79 19.23 -6.65
C ALA A 858 42.64 18.51 -7.70
N LYS A 859 43.90 18.15 -7.32
CA LYS A 859 44.80 17.42 -8.23
C LYS A 859 44.30 16.06 -8.64
N ARG A 860 43.55 15.36 -7.73
CA ARG A 860 42.94 14.05 -8.02
C ARG A 860 41.79 14.16 -8.98
N VAL A 861 40.94 15.16 -8.77
CA VAL A 861 39.81 15.49 -9.65
C VAL A 861 40.31 15.92 -11.04
N GLU A 862 41.31 16.83 -11.09
CA GLU A 862 41.91 17.25 -12.35
C GLU A 862 42.53 16.05 -13.14
N ARG A 863 43.24 15.16 -12.46
CA ARG A 863 43.78 13.95 -13.08
C ARG A 863 42.69 13.08 -13.66
N PHE A 864 41.61 12.83 -12.93
CA PHE A 864 40.50 12.00 -13.40
C PHE A 864 39.87 12.58 -14.68
N TRP A 865 39.52 13.89 -14.66
CA TRP A 865 38.91 14.49 -15.82
C TRP A 865 39.84 14.54 -17.03
N ASN A 866 41.16 14.73 -16.85
CA ASN A 866 42.14 14.70 -17.96
C ASN A 866 42.28 13.31 -18.60
N GLU A 867 41.88 12.23 -17.91
CA GLU A 867 41.87 10.88 -18.48
C GLU A 867 40.61 10.62 -19.34
N TRP A 868 39.56 11.41 -19.15
CA TRP A 868 38.26 11.21 -19.79
C TRP A 868 37.83 12.39 -20.68
N LEU A 869 38.66 13.40 -20.86
CA LEU A 869 38.54 14.49 -21.84
C LEU A 869 39.35 14.12 -23.10
#